data_45d3d63ae724ca02ff9cd85d6fbbc684
#
_entry.id   45d3d63ae724ca02ff9cd85d6fbbc684
#
_cell.length_a   1.000
_cell.length_b   1.000
_cell.length_c   1.000
_cell.angle_alpha   90.00
_cell.angle_beta   90.00
_cell.angle_gamma   90.00
#
_symmetry.space_group_name_H-M   'P 1'
#
loop_
_entity.id
_entity.type
_entity.pdbx_description
1 polymer ?
#
loop_
_entity_poly.entity_id
_entity_poly.type
_entity_poly.pdbx_seq_one_letter_code
_entity_poly.pdbx_strand_id
1 'polypeptide(L)'
;MDKKIVDVNELHVEDIPIVGGKGANLGELTNAGFPVPEAFVLTTAAYDYFIQSSDLMEKVGKELAGIDRNSDDSLAAASDKIRAMFEECEIPQDLKKDIVSRYRILVPKGKVGFVAVRSSATAEDLPDASFAGQQETYLNVRDEEDLFDKIRKCWSSLFTARAIAYREKQGFAHEDVKLAVVVQRMVNSEFSGIMFTVDPNSGAKQIVIEAGYGLGEAIVGGEVTPDTYVVDKQKMEILKKRISTQTWKYVRGKEGGVERYDMPKDMVKAQKIPDDRIQEIAEIGRQIEIHYEKPMDMEWCVEDDKAYIVQARPITATGNSATNESVGTSAHSEDIVASGLGASPGLATGKVVIYDTSMSLDAIKEGDVLVTQMTMPDMVPAMSRAAAIVTDEGGMTCHAAIISRELGTPCVVGTGNATEILKDGMFVTVDGRTGTVYKGILKKAANEEAGATMAATTVAAEYVPITGTKVMVNMSMPAKAEEIAKLQCDGVGLMRSEFLFTNYIGEHPCAVIEEGRADELVDKLAEGIAKVCRAFYPRPITLRTSDFKTNEYRDMKGGADYEPNEDNPMIGWRGCSRYVSDSYREAFMCELRAIKKVRDEMGLKNLNMMLPFVRTIEEVQDITDMMHSVGLRRGKDFKLYFMAEIPVNIFMADEFCKYCDWFSIGSNDLTQLVMGSDRDSDILGHMGYFDERNEGVKRAIAQLIKVAHENGKHVSICGQGPSVYPEFTEFLVEQGIDCISLNPDTFAKTKRIIASAEQKIILRDLRNLRNKFL
;
A
#
# COMPACT_ATOMS: atom_id res chain seq x y z
N MET A 1 26.54 8.08 -14.94
CA MET A 1 27.86 8.12 -14.26
C MET A 1 28.44 6.72 -14.25
N ASP A 2 29.61 6.51 -14.90
CA ASP A 2 30.27 5.19 -14.91
C ASP A 2 31.20 4.98 -13.70
N LYS A 3 31.02 5.76 -12.64
CA LYS A 3 31.81 5.61 -11.40
C LYS A 3 31.36 4.36 -10.66
N LYS A 4 32.29 3.43 -10.39
CA LYS A 4 32.02 2.21 -9.61
C LYS A 4 31.88 2.47 -8.10
N ILE A 5 32.50 3.53 -7.59
CA ILE A 5 32.46 3.93 -6.17
C ILE A 5 32.24 5.44 -6.10
N VAL A 6 31.35 5.87 -5.21
CA VAL A 6 30.98 7.27 -5.00
C VAL A 6 30.91 7.54 -3.49
N ASP A 7 31.40 8.71 -3.04
CA ASP A 7 31.25 9.14 -1.66
C ASP A 7 29.81 9.69 -1.45
N VAL A 8 29.22 9.50 -0.27
CA VAL A 8 27.83 9.91 -0.01
C VAL A 8 27.60 11.42 -0.20
N ASN A 9 28.60 12.25 0.00
CA ASN A 9 28.50 13.69 -0.22
C ASN A 9 28.44 14.12 -1.71
N GLU A 10 28.62 13.17 -2.63
CA GLU A 10 28.43 13.37 -4.09
C GLU A 10 27.03 12.94 -4.54
N LEU A 11 26.18 12.41 -3.68
CA LEU A 11 24.91 11.73 -3.99
C LEU A 11 23.71 12.56 -3.57
N HIS A 12 22.65 12.49 -4.37
CA HIS A 12 21.35 13.10 -4.14
C HIS A 12 20.22 12.06 -4.30
N VAL A 13 18.99 12.46 -3.97
CA VAL A 13 17.83 11.57 -4.03
C VAL A 13 17.55 11.03 -5.44
N GLU A 14 17.94 11.76 -6.49
CA GLU A 14 17.80 11.37 -7.89
C GLU A 14 18.73 10.23 -8.31
N ASP A 15 19.75 9.89 -7.49
CA ASP A 15 20.73 8.86 -7.79
C ASP A 15 20.25 7.44 -7.40
N ILE A 16 18.99 7.26 -6.99
CA ILE A 16 18.40 5.93 -6.66
C ILE A 16 18.70 4.86 -7.72
N PRO A 17 18.60 5.13 -9.04
CA PRO A 17 18.89 4.12 -10.07
C PRO A 17 20.34 3.60 -10.06
N ILE A 18 21.25 4.35 -9.43
CA ILE A 18 22.70 4.06 -9.43
C ILE A 18 23.16 3.51 -8.07
N VAL A 19 22.60 4.01 -6.98
CA VAL A 19 23.07 3.72 -5.61
C VAL A 19 22.00 3.10 -4.71
N GLY A 20 20.78 2.89 -5.22
CA GLY A 20 19.64 2.40 -4.46
C GLY A 20 19.10 3.42 -3.45
N GLY A 21 17.95 3.10 -2.84
CA GLY A 21 17.25 4.00 -1.93
C GLY A 21 18.08 4.41 -0.70
N LYS A 22 18.76 3.46 -0.04
CA LYS A 22 19.59 3.76 1.15
C LYS A 22 20.77 4.68 0.82
N GLY A 23 21.49 4.40 -0.28
CA GLY A 23 22.62 5.21 -0.71
C GLY A 23 22.23 6.64 -1.05
N ALA A 24 21.17 6.82 -1.81
CA ALA A 24 20.66 8.12 -2.24
C ALA A 24 20.16 8.96 -1.05
N ASN A 25 19.37 8.38 -0.15
CA ASN A 25 18.87 9.09 1.03
C ASN A 25 19.99 9.48 2.01
N LEU A 26 21.02 8.65 2.21
CA LEU A 26 22.17 9.02 3.02
C LEU A 26 22.94 10.19 2.39
N GLY A 27 23.06 10.20 1.05
CA GLY A 27 23.67 11.33 0.33
C GLY A 27 22.90 12.63 0.52
N GLU A 28 21.61 12.60 0.31
CA GLU A 28 20.70 13.73 0.47
C GLU A 28 20.79 14.32 1.90
N LEU A 29 20.69 13.47 2.92
CA LEU A 29 20.81 13.89 4.32
C LEU A 29 22.19 14.50 4.63
N THR A 30 23.27 13.93 4.07
CA THR A 30 24.63 14.44 4.26
C THR A 30 24.78 15.83 3.66
N ASN A 31 24.27 16.04 2.42
CA ASN A 31 24.34 17.32 1.73
C ASN A 31 23.44 18.38 2.37
N ALA A 32 22.33 17.98 2.98
CA ALA A 32 21.47 18.85 3.78
C ALA A 32 22.05 19.20 5.17
N GLY A 33 23.22 18.64 5.55
CA GLY A 33 23.91 18.95 6.78
C GLY A 33 23.40 18.20 8.02
N PHE A 34 22.61 17.15 7.86
CA PHE A 34 22.17 16.30 8.95
C PHE A 34 23.31 15.41 9.47
N PRO A 35 23.25 14.97 10.73
CA PRO A 35 24.29 14.17 11.34
C PRO A 35 24.28 12.72 10.83
N VAL A 36 24.86 12.47 9.66
CA VAL A 36 25.03 11.15 9.05
C VAL A 36 26.45 10.66 9.25
N PRO A 37 26.68 9.37 9.63
CA PRO A 37 28.02 8.80 9.65
C PRO A 37 28.63 8.76 8.25
N GLU A 38 29.92 9.02 8.14
CA GLU A 38 30.67 8.99 6.86
C GLU A 38 30.48 7.63 6.16
N ALA A 39 30.31 7.67 4.83
CA ALA A 39 30.12 6.46 4.04
C ALA A 39 30.57 6.66 2.57
N PHE A 40 30.73 5.54 1.87
CA PHE A 40 30.82 5.49 0.44
C PHE A 40 29.92 4.37 -0.12
N VAL A 41 29.59 4.44 -1.40
CA VAL A 41 28.69 3.47 -2.05
C VAL A 41 29.36 2.82 -3.23
N LEU A 42 29.34 1.49 -3.26
CA LEU A 42 29.60 0.72 -4.48
C LEU A 42 28.31 0.76 -5.31
N THR A 43 28.38 1.36 -6.49
CA THR A 43 27.24 1.61 -7.36
C THR A 43 26.77 0.34 -8.08
N THR A 44 25.63 0.41 -8.76
CA THR A 44 25.18 -0.66 -9.67
C THR A 44 26.20 -0.94 -10.77
N ALA A 45 27.03 0.03 -11.18
CA ALA A 45 28.13 -0.20 -12.14
C ALA A 45 29.27 -1.06 -11.53
N ALA A 46 29.49 -1.00 -10.21
CA ALA A 46 30.42 -1.92 -9.54
C ALA A 46 29.89 -3.35 -9.51
N TYR A 47 28.60 -3.52 -9.29
CA TYR A 47 27.91 -4.81 -9.38
C TYR A 47 28.03 -5.40 -10.82
N ASP A 48 27.65 -4.61 -11.82
CA ASP A 48 27.76 -5.02 -13.23
C ASP A 48 29.20 -5.43 -13.59
N TYR A 49 30.19 -4.66 -13.13
CA TYR A 49 31.59 -4.96 -13.39
C TYR A 49 32.06 -6.26 -12.71
N PHE A 50 31.61 -6.51 -11.48
CA PHE A 50 31.87 -7.76 -10.77
C PHE A 50 31.26 -8.95 -11.52
N ILE A 51 30.00 -8.86 -11.92
CA ILE A 51 29.29 -9.90 -12.68
C ILE A 51 29.96 -10.18 -14.04
N GLN A 52 30.29 -9.12 -14.80
CA GLN A 52 30.88 -9.25 -16.14
C GLN A 52 32.32 -9.75 -16.12
N SER A 53 33.04 -9.61 -15.01
CA SER A 53 34.40 -10.11 -14.85
C SER A 53 34.49 -11.62 -14.67
N SER A 54 33.38 -12.33 -14.63
CA SER A 54 33.24 -13.75 -14.34
C SER A 54 32.07 -14.37 -15.14
N ASP A 55 32.08 -15.71 -15.25
CA ASP A 55 30.95 -16.47 -15.86
C ASP A 55 29.78 -16.67 -14.87
N LEU A 56 29.67 -15.80 -13.87
CA LEU A 56 28.75 -15.99 -12.74
C LEU A 56 27.29 -16.03 -13.20
N MET A 57 26.84 -15.06 -14.02
CA MET A 57 25.44 -15.01 -14.47
C MET A 57 25.05 -16.17 -15.39
N GLU A 58 25.96 -16.72 -16.17
CA GLU A 58 25.68 -17.92 -16.95
C GLU A 58 25.41 -19.13 -16.04
N LYS A 59 26.18 -19.26 -14.95
CA LYS A 59 25.97 -20.31 -13.94
C LYS A 59 24.67 -20.11 -13.16
N VAL A 60 24.38 -18.87 -12.75
CA VAL A 60 23.14 -18.49 -12.07
C VAL A 60 21.92 -18.80 -12.96
N GLY A 61 21.97 -18.43 -14.25
CA GLY A 61 20.88 -18.72 -15.19
C GLY A 61 20.58 -20.21 -15.33
N LYS A 62 21.62 -21.06 -15.30
CA LYS A 62 21.45 -22.53 -15.35
C LYS A 62 20.75 -23.08 -14.09
N GLU A 63 21.11 -22.59 -12.91
CA GLU A 63 20.45 -23.02 -11.66
C GLU A 63 18.99 -22.52 -11.59
N LEU A 64 18.73 -21.27 -12.01
CA LEU A 64 17.37 -20.69 -12.05
C LEU A 64 16.46 -21.44 -13.03
N ALA A 65 16.99 -21.88 -14.18
CA ALA A 65 16.22 -22.65 -15.17
C ALA A 65 15.81 -24.05 -14.66
N GLY A 66 16.50 -24.57 -13.64
CA GLY A 66 16.24 -25.89 -13.03
C GLY A 66 15.28 -25.88 -11.84
N ILE A 67 14.77 -24.71 -11.44
CA ILE A 67 13.90 -24.58 -10.24
C ILE A 67 12.50 -25.13 -10.51
N ASP A 68 12.02 -26.01 -9.63
CA ASP A 68 10.59 -26.29 -9.52
C ASP A 68 9.91 -25.16 -8.73
N ARG A 69 9.16 -24.32 -9.45
CA ARG A 69 8.49 -23.11 -8.94
C ARG A 69 7.43 -23.38 -7.86
N ASN A 70 6.99 -24.63 -7.73
CA ASN A 70 5.98 -25.03 -6.74
C ASN A 70 6.59 -25.70 -5.49
N SER A 71 7.92 -25.78 -5.40
CA SER A 71 8.63 -26.42 -4.31
C SER A 71 9.54 -25.44 -3.57
N ASP A 72 9.19 -25.12 -2.32
CA ASP A 72 10.00 -24.27 -1.45
C ASP A 72 11.40 -24.85 -1.21
N ASP A 73 11.51 -26.18 -1.12
CA ASP A 73 12.79 -26.88 -0.98
C ASP A 73 13.67 -26.70 -2.22
N SER A 74 13.08 -26.70 -3.43
CA SER A 74 13.81 -26.45 -4.69
C SER A 74 14.34 -25.03 -4.76
N LEU A 75 13.52 -24.06 -4.36
CA LEU A 75 13.89 -22.64 -4.27
C LEU A 75 15.02 -22.42 -3.25
N ALA A 76 14.91 -23.02 -2.06
CA ALA A 76 15.94 -22.90 -1.03
C ALA A 76 17.29 -23.51 -1.51
N ALA A 77 17.27 -24.71 -2.08
CA ALA A 77 18.47 -25.37 -2.59
C ALA A 77 19.15 -24.58 -3.74
N ALA A 78 18.36 -23.97 -4.63
CA ALA A 78 18.90 -23.13 -5.70
C ALA A 78 19.48 -21.82 -5.13
N SER A 79 18.81 -21.20 -4.17
CA SER A 79 19.29 -20.01 -3.46
C SER A 79 20.66 -20.27 -2.82
N ASP A 80 20.80 -21.35 -2.05
CA ASP A 80 22.05 -21.68 -1.36
C ASP A 80 23.20 -21.88 -2.35
N LYS A 81 22.96 -22.58 -3.46
CA LYS A 81 23.97 -22.79 -4.51
C LYS A 81 24.37 -21.48 -5.19
N ILE A 82 23.40 -20.65 -5.56
CA ILE A 82 23.66 -19.38 -6.23
C ILE A 82 24.45 -18.46 -5.29
N ARG A 83 24.04 -18.36 -4.04
CA ARG A 83 24.74 -17.55 -3.04
C ARG A 83 26.18 -18.02 -2.83
N ALA A 84 26.43 -19.31 -2.74
CA ALA A 84 27.78 -19.87 -2.66
C ALA A 84 28.63 -19.46 -3.88
N MET A 85 28.06 -19.45 -5.09
CA MET A 85 28.79 -19.01 -6.30
C MET A 85 29.23 -17.54 -6.20
N PHE A 86 28.39 -16.64 -5.63
CA PHE A 86 28.76 -15.25 -5.38
C PHE A 86 29.88 -15.13 -4.34
N GLU A 87 29.80 -15.90 -3.26
CA GLU A 87 30.76 -15.85 -2.16
C GLU A 87 32.14 -16.39 -2.56
N GLU A 88 32.18 -17.37 -3.46
CA GLU A 88 33.41 -17.92 -4.03
C GLU A 88 34.01 -17.06 -5.15
N CYS A 89 33.20 -16.17 -5.75
CA CYS A 89 33.67 -15.34 -6.88
C CYS A 89 34.64 -14.24 -6.42
N GLU A 90 35.77 -14.11 -7.11
CA GLU A 90 36.79 -13.10 -6.79
C GLU A 90 36.37 -11.70 -7.28
N ILE A 91 36.41 -10.72 -6.38
CA ILE A 91 36.24 -9.30 -6.75
C ILE A 91 37.49 -8.86 -7.58
N PRO A 92 37.33 -8.19 -8.74
CA PRO A 92 38.45 -7.72 -9.57
C PRO A 92 39.49 -6.90 -8.79
N GLN A 93 40.74 -7.09 -9.04
CA GLN A 93 41.86 -6.53 -8.28
C GLN A 93 41.89 -4.98 -8.29
N ASP A 94 41.49 -4.36 -9.40
CA ASP A 94 41.36 -2.91 -9.52
C ASP A 94 40.24 -2.40 -8.60
N LEU A 95 39.06 -3.05 -8.60
CA LEU A 95 37.95 -2.71 -7.74
C LEU A 95 38.31 -2.93 -6.27
N LYS A 96 39.02 -4.03 -5.92
CA LYS A 96 39.52 -4.24 -4.54
C LYS A 96 40.40 -3.07 -4.08
N LYS A 97 41.31 -2.57 -4.94
CA LYS A 97 42.18 -1.42 -4.61
C LYS A 97 41.37 -0.14 -4.37
N ASP A 98 40.36 0.11 -5.19
CA ASP A 98 39.52 1.29 -5.05
C ASP A 98 38.69 1.22 -3.77
N ILE A 99 38.09 0.05 -3.45
CA ILE A 99 37.37 -0.19 -2.19
C ILE A 99 38.26 0.05 -0.98
N VAL A 100 39.49 -0.54 -0.96
CA VAL A 100 40.45 -0.35 0.13
C VAL A 100 40.84 1.11 0.28
N SER A 101 41.03 1.83 -0.82
CA SER A 101 41.35 3.26 -0.79
C SER A 101 40.27 4.06 -0.03
N ARG A 102 38.99 3.80 -0.31
CA ARG A 102 37.87 4.47 0.37
C ARG A 102 37.69 3.99 1.82
N TYR A 103 37.78 2.67 2.03
CA TYR A 103 37.73 2.10 3.38
C TYR A 103 38.78 2.72 4.33
N ARG A 104 40.00 2.97 3.82
CA ARG A 104 41.09 3.60 4.61
C ARG A 104 40.86 5.07 4.94
N ILE A 105 39.93 5.75 4.28
CA ILE A 105 39.47 7.08 4.71
C ILE A 105 38.59 6.94 5.94
N LEU A 106 37.63 5.99 5.94
CA LEU A 106 36.76 5.73 7.08
C LEU A 106 37.52 5.14 8.28
N VAL A 107 38.46 4.22 8.00
CA VAL A 107 39.27 3.52 9.01
C VAL A 107 40.76 3.68 8.68
N PRO A 108 41.44 4.74 9.18
CA PRO A 108 42.85 4.97 8.91
C PRO A 108 43.74 3.82 9.36
N LYS A 109 44.78 3.51 8.58
CA LYS A 109 45.72 2.41 8.86
C LYS A 109 46.32 2.55 10.26
N GLY A 110 46.26 1.47 11.05
CA GLY A 110 46.76 1.43 12.41
C GLY A 110 45.75 1.87 13.48
N LYS A 111 44.57 2.31 13.11
CA LYS A 111 43.43 2.50 14.01
C LYS A 111 42.48 1.31 13.93
N VAL A 112 41.92 0.93 15.07
CA VAL A 112 40.82 -0.04 15.10
C VAL A 112 39.53 0.74 14.79
N GLY A 113 38.86 0.39 13.68
CA GLY A 113 37.60 0.96 13.31
C GLY A 113 36.72 -0.12 12.63
N PHE A 114 35.46 0.11 12.65
CA PHE A 114 34.47 -0.84 12.10
C PHE A 114 33.56 -0.11 11.11
N VAL A 115 33.06 -0.86 10.14
CA VAL A 115 32.05 -0.37 9.20
C VAL A 115 30.81 -1.26 9.21
N ALA A 116 29.69 -0.69 8.81
CA ALA A 116 28.49 -1.41 8.43
C ALA A 116 28.48 -1.57 6.90
N VAL A 117 28.15 -2.77 6.41
CA VAL A 117 28.01 -3.08 4.99
C VAL A 117 26.56 -3.42 4.73
N ARG A 118 25.89 -2.58 3.93
CA ARG A 118 24.43 -2.58 3.80
C ARG A 118 24.06 -2.69 2.32
N SER A 119 23.16 -3.60 2.00
CA SER A 119 22.56 -3.67 0.66
C SER A 119 21.63 -2.48 0.41
N SER A 120 21.67 -1.95 -0.80
CA SER A 120 20.87 -0.81 -1.27
C SER A 120 20.34 -1.13 -2.68
N ALA A 121 19.12 -1.64 -2.76
CA ALA A 121 18.52 -2.02 -4.03
C ALA A 121 17.91 -0.81 -4.75
N THR A 122 17.94 -0.86 -6.07
CA THR A 122 17.32 0.17 -6.92
C THR A 122 15.79 0.06 -6.95
N ALA A 123 15.24 -1.07 -6.52
CA ALA A 123 13.81 -1.38 -6.50
C ALA A 123 13.22 -1.53 -5.07
N GLU A 124 13.95 -1.11 -4.01
CA GLU A 124 13.55 -1.35 -2.61
C GLU A 124 12.30 -0.56 -2.19
N ASP A 125 12.11 0.63 -2.74
CA ASP A 125 11.07 1.60 -2.36
C ASP A 125 10.08 1.88 -3.49
N LEU A 126 9.80 0.91 -4.38
CA LEU A 126 8.78 1.09 -5.41
C LEU A 126 7.37 1.09 -4.79
N PRO A 127 6.45 1.97 -5.27
CA PRO A 127 5.11 2.13 -4.70
C PRO A 127 4.26 0.85 -4.67
N ASP A 128 4.47 -0.05 -5.64
CA ASP A 128 3.71 -1.29 -5.81
C ASP A 128 4.50 -2.56 -5.46
N ALA A 129 5.77 -2.42 -5.05
CA ALA A 129 6.65 -3.54 -4.79
C ALA A 129 7.65 -3.20 -3.68
N SER A 130 7.36 -3.58 -2.44
CA SER A 130 8.27 -3.39 -1.31
C SER A 130 9.17 -4.60 -1.14
N PHE A 131 10.49 -4.43 -1.36
CA PHE A 131 11.52 -5.38 -0.96
C PHE A 131 11.96 -5.20 0.50
N ALA A 132 11.19 -4.49 1.30
CA ALA A 132 11.52 -4.20 2.69
C ALA A 132 11.77 -5.49 3.50
N GLY A 133 12.85 -5.54 4.25
CA GLY A 133 13.23 -6.67 5.08
C GLY A 133 13.76 -7.90 4.33
N GLN A 134 14.02 -7.80 3.01
CA GLN A 134 14.55 -8.91 2.21
C GLN A 134 16.08 -8.86 2.03
N GLN A 135 16.72 -7.79 2.48
CA GLN A 135 18.12 -7.47 2.20
C GLN A 135 18.98 -7.53 3.45
N GLU A 136 20.22 -7.94 3.29
CA GLU A 136 21.14 -8.22 4.39
C GLU A 136 21.96 -6.97 4.76
N THR A 137 22.21 -6.79 6.06
CA THR A 137 23.10 -5.78 6.65
C THR A 137 24.10 -6.47 7.56
N TYR A 138 25.36 -6.14 7.43
CA TYR A 138 26.45 -6.68 8.24
C TYR A 138 27.06 -5.57 9.08
N LEU A 139 27.04 -5.74 10.39
CA LEU A 139 27.55 -4.75 11.35
C LEU A 139 28.93 -5.14 11.89
N ASN A 140 29.68 -4.14 12.30
CA ASN A 140 31.01 -4.29 12.92
C ASN A 140 32.01 -5.07 12.07
N VAL A 141 32.00 -4.84 10.76
CA VAL A 141 33.00 -5.38 9.81
C VAL A 141 34.34 -4.74 10.09
N ARG A 142 35.39 -5.55 10.29
CA ARG A 142 36.63 -5.14 10.95
C ARG A 142 37.79 -4.82 10.01
N ASP A 143 37.98 -5.60 8.95
CA ASP A 143 39.17 -5.52 8.09
C ASP A 143 38.81 -5.68 6.61
N GLU A 144 39.82 -5.64 5.74
CA GLU A 144 39.64 -5.65 4.30
C GLU A 144 39.10 -6.99 3.79
N GLU A 145 39.50 -8.12 4.40
CA GLU A 145 39.05 -9.45 3.99
C GLU A 145 37.57 -9.65 4.38
N ASP A 146 37.21 -9.28 5.61
CA ASP A 146 35.83 -9.29 6.08
C ASP A 146 34.95 -8.34 5.26
N LEU A 147 35.45 -7.14 4.92
CA LEU A 147 34.78 -6.20 4.03
C LEU A 147 34.44 -6.83 2.65
N PHE A 148 35.41 -7.48 2.02
CA PHE A 148 35.17 -8.13 0.73
C PHE A 148 34.19 -9.29 0.84
N ASP A 149 34.25 -10.06 1.91
CA ASP A 149 33.28 -11.13 2.19
C ASP A 149 31.87 -10.55 2.30
N LYS A 150 31.66 -9.48 3.12
CA LYS A 150 30.34 -8.88 3.31
C LYS A 150 29.81 -8.18 2.05
N ILE A 151 30.65 -7.60 1.22
CA ILE A 151 30.24 -7.04 -0.08
C ILE A 151 29.69 -8.14 -0.98
N ARG A 152 30.38 -9.30 -1.10
CA ARG A 152 29.88 -10.43 -1.88
C ARG A 152 28.56 -10.98 -1.33
N LYS A 153 28.47 -11.09 -0.02
CA LYS A 153 27.23 -11.50 0.66
C LYS A 153 26.08 -10.52 0.46
N CYS A 154 26.32 -9.21 0.48
CA CYS A 154 25.32 -8.23 0.07
C CYS A 154 24.85 -8.47 -1.36
N TRP A 155 25.76 -8.64 -2.32
CA TRP A 155 25.36 -8.92 -3.71
C TRP A 155 24.63 -10.24 -3.86
N SER A 156 25.02 -11.29 -3.12
CA SER A 156 24.33 -12.59 -3.11
C SER A 156 22.92 -12.53 -2.56
N SER A 157 22.59 -11.52 -1.72
CA SER A 157 21.26 -11.36 -1.12
C SER A 157 20.14 -11.10 -2.15
N LEU A 158 20.48 -10.68 -3.36
CA LEU A 158 19.54 -10.67 -4.48
C LEU A 158 18.98 -12.05 -4.83
N PHE A 159 19.67 -13.12 -4.45
CA PHE A 159 19.30 -14.50 -4.75
C PHE A 159 18.90 -15.32 -3.54
N THR A 160 18.39 -14.68 -2.48
CA THR A 160 17.67 -15.42 -1.43
C THR A 160 16.44 -16.09 -2.05
N ALA A 161 16.02 -17.25 -1.52
CA ALA A 161 14.85 -17.98 -2.00
C ALA A 161 13.62 -17.07 -2.14
N ARG A 162 13.44 -16.20 -1.16
CA ARG A 162 12.35 -15.22 -1.11
C ARG A 162 12.47 -14.15 -2.22
N ALA A 163 13.68 -13.62 -2.47
CA ALA A 163 13.90 -12.64 -3.52
C ALA A 163 13.73 -13.25 -4.92
N ILE A 164 14.10 -14.52 -5.09
CA ILE A 164 13.86 -15.28 -6.34
C ILE A 164 12.35 -15.45 -6.54
N ALA A 165 11.63 -16.00 -5.54
CA ALA A 165 10.19 -16.23 -5.61
C ALA A 165 9.39 -14.95 -5.86
N TYR A 166 9.80 -13.85 -5.24
CA TYR A 166 9.16 -12.55 -5.43
C TYR A 166 9.30 -12.05 -6.87
N ARG A 167 10.53 -12.06 -7.44
CA ARG A 167 10.74 -11.64 -8.83
C ARG A 167 9.99 -12.51 -9.83
N GLU A 168 10.00 -13.82 -9.62
CA GLU A 168 9.22 -14.77 -10.43
C GLU A 168 7.71 -14.45 -10.40
N LYS A 169 7.17 -14.16 -9.21
CA LYS A 169 5.75 -13.83 -9.03
C LYS A 169 5.38 -12.49 -9.69
N GLN A 170 6.29 -11.53 -9.68
CA GLN A 170 6.08 -10.20 -10.25
C GLN A 170 6.52 -10.09 -11.73
N GLY A 171 7.11 -11.16 -12.30
CA GLY A 171 7.54 -11.18 -13.70
C GLY A 171 8.81 -10.38 -14.00
N PHE A 172 9.59 -9.99 -12.96
CA PHE A 172 10.87 -9.30 -13.17
C PHE A 172 11.96 -10.25 -13.66
N ALA A 173 12.68 -9.88 -14.72
CA ALA A 173 13.86 -10.61 -15.12
C ALA A 173 14.94 -10.51 -14.03
N HIS A 174 15.57 -11.64 -13.69
CA HIS A 174 16.59 -11.68 -12.63
C HIS A 174 17.82 -10.80 -12.95
N GLU A 175 18.06 -10.51 -14.22
CA GLU A 175 19.18 -9.71 -14.74
C GLU A 175 18.93 -8.20 -14.60
N ASP A 176 17.68 -7.76 -14.51
CA ASP A 176 17.30 -6.34 -14.47
C ASP A 176 17.43 -5.72 -13.07
N VAL A 177 17.43 -6.55 -12.02
CA VAL A 177 17.52 -6.07 -10.63
C VAL A 177 18.99 -6.00 -10.20
N LYS A 178 19.46 -4.79 -9.89
CA LYS A 178 20.82 -4.50 -9.48
C LYS A 178 20.89 -4.04 -8.03
N LEU A 179 22.05 -4.24 -7.41
CA LEU A 179 22.27 -3.93 -6.01
C LEU A 179 23.52 -3.07 -5.82
N ALA A 180 23.35 -1.91 -5.26
CA ALA A 180 24.44 -1.12 -4.72
C ALA A 180 24.76 -1.56 -3.27
N VAL A 181 25.95 -1.26 -2.79
CA VAL A 181 26.38 -1.59 -1.43
C VAL A 181 26.90 -0.34 -0.74
N VAL A 182 26.27 0.03 0.37
CA VAL A 182 26.69 1.13 1.24
C VAL A 182 27.70 0.60 2.25
N VAL A 183 28.87 1.23 2.32
CA VAL A 183 29.88 0.99 3.35
C VAL A 183 29.93 2.23 4.23
N GLN A 184 29.44 2.14 5.45
CA GLN A 184 29.24 3.25 6.37
C GLN A 184 30.07 3.06 7.63
N ARG A 185 30.65 4.15 8.19
CA ARG A 185 31.31 4.12 9.49
C ARG A 185 30.34 3.58 10.54
N MET A 186 30.78 2.54 11.25
CA MET A 186 29.98 1.93 12.29
C MET A 186 29.97 2.79 13.56
N VAL A 187 28.79 3.22 13.96
CA VAL A 187 28.55 3.91 15.22
C VAL A 187 28.49 2.89 16.36
N ASN A 188 29.25 3.11 17.43
CA ASN A 188 29.19 2.24 18.60
C ASN A 188 28.08 2.68 19.55
N SER A 189 26.86 2.38 19.18
CA SER A 189 25.66 2.92 19.81
C SER A 189 25.55 2.57 21.30
N GLU A 190 25.41 3.59 22.14
CA GLU A 190 24.95 3.43 23.51
C GLU A 190 23.44 3.22 23.57
N PHE A 191 22.74 3.98 22.73
CA PHE A 191 21.30 3.96 22.49
C PHE A 191 21.04 4.00 21.00
N SER A 192 19.97 3.36 20.61
CA SER A 192 19.52 3.37 19.21
C SER A 192 18.01 3.22 19.14
N GLY A 193 17.45 3.46 17.98
CA GLY A 193 16.02 3.32 17.81
C GLY A 193 15.54 3.73 16.44
N ILE A 194 14.22 3.86 16.36
CA ILE A 194 13.49 4.22 15.17
C ILE A 194 12.62 5.43 15.49
N MET A 195 12.35 6.24 14.50
CA MET A 195 11.49 7.40 14.64
C MET A 195 10.59 7.55 13.42
N PHE A 196 9.30 7.76 13.70
CA PHE A 196 8.31 8.14 12.70
C PHE A 196 7.89 9.59 12.90
N THR A 197 7.90 10.39 11.85
CA THR A 197 7.46 11.78 11.95
C THR A 197 5.93 11.96 11.89
N VAL A 198 5.21 10.87 11.70
CA VAL A 198 3.75 10.77 11.83
C VAL A 198 3.47 9.45 12.55
N ASP A 199 2.43 9.37 13.36
CA ASP A 199 2.04 8.09 13.95
C ASP A 199 1.59 7.12 12.83
N PRO A 200 2.31 6.02 12.61
CA PRO A 200 2.06 5.11 11.48
C PRO A 200 0.71 4.38 11.58
N ASN A 201 0.10 4.32 12.77
CA ASN A 201 -1.18 3.63 12.97
C ASN A 201 -2.39 4.55 12.84
N SER A 202 -2.29 5.75 13.41
CA SER A 202 -3.42 6.69 13.46
C SER A 202 -3.33 7.79 12.40
N GLY A 203 -2.16 7.97 11.76
CA GLY A 203 -1.90 9.12 10.90
C GLY A 203 -1.84 10.45 11.64
N ALA A 204 -1.85 10.43 12.98
CA ALA A 204 -1.79 11.65 13.79
C ALA A 204 -0.47 12.39 13.56
N LYS A 205 -0.52 13.72 13.49
CA LYS A 205 0.66 14.59 13.33
C LYS A 205 1.48 14.68 14.62
N GLN A 206 1.99 13.54 15.06
CA GLN A 206 2.83 13.37 16.25
C GLN A 206 4.07 12.58 15.85
N ILE A 207 5.20 12.88 16.48
CA ILE A 207 6.44 12.13 16.29
C ILE A 207 6.43 10.95 17.27
N VAL A 208 6.66 9.75 16.76
CA VAL A 208 6.79 8.53 17.57
C VAL A 208 8.23 8.07 17.54
N ILE A 209 8.86 7.96 18.72
CA ILE A 209 10.26 7.52 18.87
C ILE A 209 10.27 6.22 19.66
N GLU A 210 10.89 5.21 19.10
CA GLU A 210 11.22 3.96 19.77
C GLU A 210 12.71 3.98 20.15
N ALA A 211 13.06 3.56 21.37
CA ALA A 211 14.43 3.61 21.87
C ALA A 211 14.79 2.37 22.69
N GLY A 212 16.01 1.88 22.51
CA GLY A 212 16.59 0.80 23.28
C GLY A 212 18.08 1.01 23.55
N TYR A 213 18.62 0.21 24.47
CA TYR A 213 20.06 0.16 24.73
C TYR A 213 20.80 -0.63 23.65
N GLY A 214 21.97 -0.16 23.25
CA GLY A 214 22.92 -0.85 22.39
C GLY A 214 22.67 -0.63 20.90
N LEU A 215 23.05 -1.63 20.09
CA LEU A 215 22.93 -1.58 18.62
C LEU A 215 21.47 -1.71 18.16
N GLY A 216 21.08 -0.98 17.12
CA GLY A 216 19.71 -0.89 16.60
C GLY A 216 19.16 -2.20 16.05
N GLU A 217 20.01 -3.17 15.72
CA GLU A 217 19.62 -4.46 15.14
C GLU A 217 18.57 -5.20 15.98
N ALA A 218 18.75 -5.22 17.33
CA ALA A 218 17.79 -5.87 18.22
C ALA A 218 16.41 -5.19 18.23
N ILE A 219 16.35 -3.88 17.96
CA ILE A 219 15.10 -3.12 17.91
C ILE A 219 14.41 -3.30 16.54
N VAL A 220 15.18 -3.11 15.46
CA VAL A 220 14.70 -3.28 14.08
C VAL A 220 14.26 -4.73 13.82
N GLY A 221 15.01 -5.70 14.34
CA GLY A 221 14.68 -7.13 14.30
C GLY A 221 13.49 -7.53 15.18
N GLY A 222 13.06 -6.64 16.10
CA GLY A 222 11.96 -6.92 17.03
C GLY A 222 12.32 -7.88 18.17
N GLU A 223 13.61 -8.16 18.38
CA GLU A 223 14.10 -9.09 19.40
C GLU A 223 14.03 -8.51 20.83
N VAL A 224 13.90 -7.20 20.94
CA VAL A 224 13.65 -6.50 22.21
C VAL A 224 12.49 -5.54 22.05
N THR A 225 11.76 -5.31 23.15
CA THR A 225 10.68 -4.32 23.16
C THR A 225 11.27 -2.96 23.56
N PRO A 226 11.23 -1.95 22.66
CA PRO A 226 11.77 -0.62 22.94
C PRO A 226 10.87 0.19 23.88
N ASP A 227 11.42 1.24 24.49
CA ASP A 227 10.61 2.33 25.03
C ASP A 227 9.93 3.06 23.87
N THR A 228 8.73 3.60 24.12
CA THR A 228 8.00 4.40 23.11
C THR A 228 7.69 5.77 23.67
N TYR A 229 8.07 6.81 22.93
CA TYR A 229 7.82 8.20 23.25
C TYR A 229 7.00 8.85 22.14
N VAL A 230 5.94 9.57 22.53
CA VAL A 230 5.11 10.35 21.61
C VAL A 230 5.34 11.82 21.89
N VAL A 231 5.74 12.57 20.87
CA VAL A 231 6.10 13.99 20.96
C VAL A 231 5.16 14.81 20.09
N ASP A 232 4.64 15.92 20.62
CA ASP A 232 3.88 16.91 19.85
C ASP A 232 4.78 17.58 18.81
N LYS A 233 4.45 17.47 17.55
CA LYS A 233 5.27 17.95 16.44
C LYS A 233 5.43 19.47 16.38
N GLN A 234 4.45 20.22 16.92
CA GLN A 234 4.49 21.69 16.90
C GLN A 234 5.17 22.28 18.13
N LYS A 235 4.85 21.73 19.32
CA LYS A 235 5.35 22.23 20.60
C LYS A 235 6.62 21.55 21.07
N MET A 236 6.98 20.40 20.46
CA MET A 236 8.10 19.54 20.87
C MET A 236 7.99 19.07 22.34
N GLU A 237 6.75 18.98 22.87
CA GLU A 237 6.47 18.46 24.20
C GLU A 237 6.24 16.95 24.16
N ILE A 238 6.80 16.24 25.11
CA ILE A 238 6.59 14.79 25.25
C ILE A 238 5.18 14.55 25.80
N LEU A 239 4.29 14.01 24.97
CA LEU A 239 2.88 13.75 25.30
C LEU A 239 2.71 12.44 26.08
N LYS A 240 3.50 11.41 25.73
CA LYS A 240 3.37 10.06 26.30
C LYS A 240 4.74 9.37 26.34
N LYS A 241 4.94 8.61 27.42
CA LYS A 241 6.07 7.70 27.59
C LYS A 241 5.55 6.32 27.95
N ARG A 242 6.06 5.30 27.28
CA ARG A 242 5.88 3.89 27.66
C ARG A 242 7.26 3.31 27.85
N ILE A 243 7.59 2.94 29.07
CA ILE A 243 8.88 2.34 29.42
C ILE A 243 8.73 0.84 29.42
N SER A 244 9.58 0.17 28.66
CA SER A 244 9.58 -1.27 28.45
C SER A 244 10.70 -1.95 29.22
N THR A 245 10.57 -3.25 29.41
CA THR A 245 11.62 -4.09 30.03
C THR A 245 12.58 -4.53 28.95
N GLN A 246 13.88 -4.23 29.12
CA GLN A 246 14.93 -4.73 28.24
C GLN A 246 15.99 -5.44 29.08
N THR A 247 16.08 -6.76 28.94
CA THR A 247 16.95 -7.61 29.77
C THR A 247 18.34 -7.82 29.20
N TRP A 248 18.53 -7.54 27.91
CA TRP A 248 19.79 -7.68 27.18
C TRP A 248 19.89 -6.66 26.03
N LYS A 249 21.08 -6.49 25.50
CA LYS A 249 21.34 -5.66 24.32
C LYS A 249 22.43 -6.28 23.44
N TYR A 250 22.43 -5.89 22.15
CA TYR A 250 23.61 -6.14 21.32
C TYR A 250 24.68 -5.08 21.54
N VAL A 251 25.90 -5.53 21.61
CA VAL A 251 27.10 -4.71 21.67
C VAL A 251 28.09 -5.15 20.60
N ARG A 252 29.07 -4.31 20.31
CA ARG A 252 30.16 -4.67 19.41
C ARG A 252 30.96 -5.84 19.99
N GLY A 253 31.15 -6.90 19.21
CA GLY A 253 32.01 -8.02 19.54
C GLY A 253 33.48 -7.61 19.56
N LYS A 254 34.30 -8.23 20.42
CA LYS A 254 35.73 -7.95 20.53
C LYS A 254 36.50 -8.21 19.24
N GLU A 255 36.08 -9.20 18.49
CA GLU A 255 36.70 -9.61 17.23
C GLU A 255 35.90 -9.19 15.97
N GLY A 256 34.94 -8.26 16.13
CA GLY A 256 33.97 -7.86 15.12
C GLY A 256 32.62 -8.56 15.33
N GLY A 257 31.65 -8.23 14.46
CA GLY A 257 30.28 -8.72 14.60
C GLY A 257 29.54 -8.16 15.81
N VAL A 258 28.53 -8.87 16.29
CA VAL A 258 27.68 -8.48 17.44
C VAL A 258 27.73 -9.54 18.52
N GLU A 259 27.70 -9.11 19.78
CA GLU A 259 27.62 -9.97 20.95
C GLU A 259 26.45 -9.54 21.84
N ARG A 260 25.77 -10.52 22.44
CA ARG A 260 24.70 -10.27 23.42
C ARG A 260 25.29 -9.95 24.77
N TYR A 261 24.80 -8.88 25.41
CA TYR A 261 25.19 -8.44 26.74
C TYR A 261 23.97 -8.29 27.63
N ASP A 262 23.94 -9.01 28.76
CA ASP A 262 22.85 -8.95 29.73
C ASP A 262 22.88 -7.65 30.52
N MET A 263 21.71 -7.01 30.66
CA MET A 263 21.59 -5.69 31.31
C MET A 263 21.70 -5.79 32.84
N PRO A 264 22.35 -4.81 33.48
CA PRO A 264 22.29 -4.65 34.93
C PRO A 264 20.84 -4.51 35.41
N LYS A 265 20.52 -5.12 36.56
CA LYS A 265 19.15 -5.21 37.09
C LYS A 265 18.49 -3.84 37.31
N ASP A 266 19.22 -2.82 37.63
CA ASP A 266 18.78 -1.45 37.82
C ASP A 266 18.43 -0.75 36.48
N MET A 267 19.01 -1.17 35.37
CA MET A 267 18.77 -0.61 34.05
C MET A 267 17.64 -1.31 33.29
N VAL A 268 17.27 -2.55 33.66
CA VAL A 268 16.28 -3.38 32.94
C VAL A 268 14.94 -2.66 32.72
N LYS A 269 14.48 -1.87 33.69
CA LYS A 269 13.21 -1.14 33.67
C LYS A 269 13.39 0.37 33.68
N ALA A 270 14.61 0.87 33.49
CA ALA A 270 14.88 2.31 33.45
C ALA A 270 14.46 2.88 32.09
N GLN A 271 14.14 4.18 32.07
CA GLN A 271 13.96 4.94 30.83
C GLN A 271 15.29 4.92 30.05
N LYS A 272 15.23 4.56 28.74
CA LYS A 272 16.42 4.31 27.92
C LYS A 272 17.16 5.60 27.58
N ILE A 273 16.44 6.65 27.21
CA ILE A 273 17.03 7.93 26.85
C ILE A 273 16.41 9.08 27.65
N PRO A 274 17.19 10.09 28.06
CA PRO A 274 16.69 11.24 28.83
C PRO A 274 15.80 12.14 27.97
N ASP A 275 14.98 12.98 28.61
CA ASP A 275 13.94 13.78 27.97
C ASP A 275 14.47 14.80 26.97
N ASP A 276 15.59 15.44 27.29
CA ASP A 276 16.28 16.37 26.41
C ASP A 276 16.75 15.69 25.12
N ARG A 277 17.19 14.45 25.23
CA ARG A 277 17.60 13.65 24.07
C ARG A 277 16.42 13.23 23.22
N ILE A 278 15.26 12.90 23.84
CA ILE A 278 14.02 12.64 23.11
C ILE A 278 13.64 13.86 22.26
N GLN A 279 13.72 15.06 22.85
CA GLN A 279 13.38 16.31 22.15
C GLN A 279 14.38 16.64 21.03
N GLU A 280 15.67 16.41 21.23
CA GLU A 280 16.69 16.62 20.20
C GLU A 280 16.46 15.69 18.99
N ILE A 281 16.24 14.40 19.22
CA ILE A 281 15.96 13.41 18.15
C ILE A 281 14.67 13.78 17.43
N ALA A 282 13.62 14.18 18.17
CA ALA A 282 12.37 14.62 17.58
C ALA A 282 12.55 15.85 16.68
N GLU A 283 13.39 16.82 17.10
CA GLU A 283 13.65 18.02 16.30
C GLU A 283 14.45 17.70 15.03
N ILE A 284 15.44 16.80 15.10
CA ILE A 284 16.15 16.31 13.91
C ILE A 284 15.14 15.70 12.93
N GLY A 285 14.25 14.83 13.41
CA GLY A 285 13.22 14.20 12.58
C GLY A 285 12.26 15.19 11.94
N ARG A 286 11.83 16.20 12.70
CA ARG A 286 10.98 17.27 12.19
C ARG A 286 11.66 18.06 11.07
N GLN A 287 12.95 18.36 11.20
CA GLN A 287 13.72 19.07 10.19
C GLN A 287 13.93 18.23 8.93
N ILE A 288 14.17 16.92 9.08
CA ILE A 288 14.26 15.98 7.96
C ILE A 288 12.93 15.90 7.23
N GLU A 289 11.79 15.80 7.93
CA GLU A 289 10.47 15.83 7.28
C GLU A 289 10.23 17.12 6.51
N ILE A 290 10.63 18.26 7.05
CA ILE A 290 10.52 19.56 6.35
C ILE A 290 11.39 19.55 5.08
N HIS A 291 12.60 18.99 5.15
CA HIS A 291 13.51 18.90 4.01
C HIS A 291 12.94 18.02 2.89
N TYR A 292 12.38 16.85 3.25
CA TYR A 292 11.79 15.92 2.28
C TYR A 292 10.33 16.25 1.89
N GLU A 293 9.70 17.19 2.60
CA GLU A 293 8.28 17.56 2.45
C GLU A 293 7.31 16.37 2.59
N LYS A 294 7.75 15.31 3.29
CA LYS A 294 7.01 14.04 3.47
C LYS A 294 7.22 13.47 4.86
N PRO A 295 6.22 12.72 5.40
CA PRO A 295 6.44 11.93 6.60
C PRO A 295 7.57 10.92 6.41
N MET A 296 8.43 10.79 7.41
CA MET A 296 9.65 10.00 7.35
C MET A 296 9.70 8.92 8.42
N ASP A 297 10.25 7.78 8.04
CA ASP A 297 10.71 6.67 8.88
C ASP A 297 12.23 6.71 8.93
N MET A 298 12.81 6.75 10.13
CA MET A 298 14.24 6.97 10.33
C MET A 298 14.80 6.04 11.38
N GLU A 299 16.00 5.49 11.10
CA GLU A 299 16.83 4.82 12.09
C GLU A 299 17.84 5.81 12.64
N TRP A 300 17.97 5.84 13.96
CA TRP A 300 18.89 6.75 14.65
C TRP A 300 19.71 6.01 15.71
N CYS A 301 20.86 6.57 16.08
CA CYS A 301 21.71 6.05 17.16
C CYS A 301 22.48 7.17 17.84
N VAL A 302 22.99 6.91 19.04
CA VAL A 302 23.77 7.85 19.85
C VAL A 302 25.10 7.20 20.21
N GLU A 303 26.20 7.92 19.97
CA GLU A 303 27.57 7.61 20.37
C GLU A 303 28.23 8.87 20.96
N ASP A 304 28.86 8.77 22.11
CA ASP A 304 29.53 9.88 22.76
C ASP A 304 28.65 11.16 22.84
N ASP A 305 27.42 10.99 23.29
CA ASP A 305 26.43 12.07 23.45
C ASP A 305 26.03 12.79 22.15
N LYS A 306 26.30 12.22 20.98
CA LYS A 306 25.93 12.75 19.67
C LYS A 306 24.96 11.82 18.96
N ALA A 307 23.81 12.37 18.52
CA ALA A 307 22.86 11.66 17.73
C ALA A 307 23.29 11.60 16.25
N TYR A 308 23.04 10.45 15.61
CA TYR A 308 23.27 10.20 14.20
C TYR A 308 22.02 9.60 13.56
N ILE A 309 21.75 9.98 12.33
CA ILE A 309 20.76 9.31 11.48
C ILE A 309 21.49 8.32 10.59
N VAL A 310 21.16 7.04 10.71
CA VAL A 310 21.84 5.96 9.98
C VAL A 310 21.05 5.47 8.78
N GLN A 311 19.74 5.77 8.73
CA GLN A 311 18.87 5.56 7.58
C GLN A 311 17.65 6.47 7.66
N ALA A 312 17.12 6.91 6.51
CA ALA A 312 15.83 7.57 6.42
C ALA A 312 15.12 7.14 5.12
N ARG A 313 13.81 7.03 5.19
CA ARG A 313 12.95 6.77 4.02
C ARG A 313 11.58 7.43 4.20
N PRO A 314 10.90 7.83 3.11
CA PRO A 314 9.53 8.28 3.18
C PRO A 314 8.59 7.17 3.67
N ILE A 315 7.57 7.52 4.46
CA ILE A 315 6.52 6.59 4.86
C ILE A 315 5.55 6.44 3.68
N THR A 316 5.49 5.25 3.08
CA THR A 316 4.63 4.94 1.92
C THR A 316 3.21 4.53 2.31
N ALA A 317 3.00 4.01 3.52
CA ALA A 317 1.70 3.62 4.05
C ALA A 317 1.45 4.29 5.40
N THR A 318 0.75 5.42 5.41
CA THR A 318 0.09 5.91 6.63
C THR A 318 -1.24 5.19 6.76
N GLY A 319 -1.42 4.44 7.84
CA GLY A 319 -2.72 3.85 8.16
C GLY A 319 -3.80 4.93 8.10
N ASN A 320 -4.85 4.69 7.33
CA ASN A 320 -5.96 5.62 7.17
C ASN A 320 -6.47 6.04 8.55
N SER A 321 -6.45 7.34 8.80
CA SER A 321 -6.92 7.97 10.02
C SER A 321 -8.38 7.62 10.29
N ALA A 322 -8.61 6.53 11.02
CA ALA A 322 -9.86 6.38 11.73
C ALA A 322 -9.82 7.38 12.88
N THR A 323 -10.62 8.44 12.75
CA THR A 323 -10.88 9.44 13.77
C THR A 323 -10.98 8.83 15.17
N ASN A 324 -10.35 9.49 16.13
CA ASN A 324 -10.57 9.32 17.57
C ASN A 324 -12.08 9.44 17.90
N GLU A 325 -12.82 8.37 17.75
CA GLU A 325 -14.01 8.15 18.56
C GLU A 325 -13.59 7.11 19.60
N SER A 326 -13.50 7.56 20.83
CA SER A 326 -13.58 6.72 22.01
C SER A 326 -14.91 5.97 21.96
N VAL A 327 -14.94 4.87 21.24
CA VAL A 327 -16.00 3.89 21.37
C VAL A 327 -15.83 3.29 22.76
N GLY A 328 -16.62 3.78 23.71
CA GLY A 328 -16.73 3.18 25.02
C GLY A 328 -17.09 1.71 24.86
N THR A 329 -16.09 0.87 24.82
CA THR A 329 -16.25 -0.55 25.07
C THR A 329 -16.60 -0.68 26.54
N SER A 330 -17.79 -1.15 26.84
CA SER A 330 -18.17 -1.62 28.19
C SER A 330 -17.49 -2.97 28.49
N ALA A 331 -16.20 -3.09 28.17
CA ALA A 331 -15.36 -4.17 28.66
C ALA A 331 -14.89 -3.75 30.07
N HIS A 332 -15.25 -4.51 31.06
CA HIS A 332 -14.68 -4.33 32.40
C HIS A 332 -13.18 -4.60 32.32
N SER A 333 -12.39 -3.87 33.08
CA SER A 333 -10.92 -4.05 33.15
C SER A 333 -10.48 -5.48 33.53
N GLU A 334 -11.40 -6.29 34.02
CA GLU A 334 -11.22 -7.71 34.36
C GLU A 334 -11.21 -8.65 33.16
N ASP A 335 -11.63 -8.20 31.98
CA ASP A 335 -11.65 -9.01 30.74
C ASP A 335 -10.35 -8.92 29.92
N ILE A 336 -9.43 -8.01 30.29
CA ILE A 336 -8.16 -7.84 29.60
C ILE A 336 -7.20 -8.95 30.06
N VAL A 337 -6.74 -9.79 29.12
CA VAL A 337 -5.81 -10.89 29.39
C VAL A 337 -4.38 -10.60 28.96
N ALA A 338 -4.16 -9.74 27.97
CA ALA A 338 -2.83 -9.27 27.58
C ALA A 338 -2.92 -7.84 27.04
N SER A 339 -1.82 -7.09 27.14
CA SER A 339 -1.72 -5.71 26.62
C SER A 339 -0.34 -5.47 26.03
N GLY A 340 -0.29 -4.87 24.85
CA GLY A 340 0.93 -4.59 24.11
C GLY A 340 0.84 -3.24 23.37
N LEU A 341 1.63 -3.12 22.28
CA LEU A 341 1.53 -2.03 21.32
C LEU A 341 0.53 -2.43 20.23
N GLY A 342 -0.45 -1.57 19.96
CA GLY A 342 -1.32 -1.76 18.81
C GLY A 342 -0.53 -1.49 17.52
N ALA A 343 -0.17 -2.53 16.79
CA ALA A 343 0.77 -2.45 15.69
C ALA A 343 0.11 -2.43 14.30
N SER A 344 -1.10 -2.96 14.18
CA SER A 344 -1.95 -2.87 12.99
C SER A 344 -3.40 -2.72 13.45
N PRO A 345 -4.13 -1.68 12.99
CA PRO A 345 -5.46 -1.37 13.50
C PRO A 345 -6.49 -2.41 13.06
N GLY A 346 -7.51 -2.59 13.89
CA GLY A 346 -8.63 -3.49 13.66
C GLY A 346 -9.04 -4.21 14.92
N LEU A 347 -10.20 -4.87 14.87
CA LEU A 347 -10.74 -5.69 15.94
C LEU A 347 -11.08 -7.05 15.34
N ALA A 348 -10.45 -8.11 15.82
CA ALA A 348 -10.75 -9.45 15.37
C ALA A 348 -10.84 -10.44 16.53
N THR A 349 -11.68 -11.45 16.36
CA THR A 349 -11.89 -12.52 17.35
C THR A 349 -11.56 -13.84 16.70
N GLY A 350 -10.83 -14.68 17.40
CA GLY A 350 -10.50 -16.00 16.92
C GLY A 350 -10.03 -16.93 18.03
N LYS A 351 -9.75 -18.15 17.63
CA LYS A 351 -9.20 -19.20 18.49
C LYS A 351 -7.69 -19.02 18.57
N VAL A 352 -7.14 -18.95 19.76
CA VAL A 352 -5.69 -18.87 19.99
C VAL A 352 -5.00 -20.14 19.49
N VAL A 353 -3.95 -19.96 18.70
CA VAL A 353 -2.95 -20.96 18.34
C VAL A 353 -1.59 -20.40 18.73
N ILE A 354 -0.98 -21.01 19.75
CA ILE A 354 0.36 -20.66 20.21
C ILE A 354 1.35 -21.38 19.32
N TYR A 355 2.13 -20.60 18.57
CA TYR A 355 3.13 -21.14 17.66
C TYR A 355 4.53 -21.09 18.29
N ASP A 356 5.22 -22.24 18.24
CA ASP A 356 6.64 -22.34 18.48
C ASP A 356 7.35 -23.00 17.27
N THR A 357 8.67 -22.85 17.18
CA THR A 357 9.48 -23.30 16.04
C THR A 357 9.48 -24.81 15.81
N SER A 358 8.91 -25.59 16.71
CA SER A 358 8.76 -27.04 16.55
C SER A 358 7.49 -27.47 15.81
N MET A 359 6.56 -26.52 15.57
CA MET A 359 5.27 -26.77 14.95
C MET A 359 5.30 -26.47 13.44
N SER A 360 4.48 -27.16 12.66
CA SER A 360 4.24 -26.79 11.27
C SER A 360 3.39 -25.53 11.20
N LEU A 361 3.72 -24.61 10.30
CA LEU A 361 2.93 -23.41 10.00
C LEU A 361 1.50 -23.72 9.51
N ASP A 362 1.25 -24.93 9.03
CA ASP A 362 -0.08 -25.40 8.62
C ASP A 362 -1.02 -25.67 9.81
N ALA A 363 -0.53 -25.63 11.04
CA ALA A 363 -1.36 -25.68 12.23
C ALA A 363 -2.25 -24.45 12.39
N ILE A 364 -1.83 -23.30 11.84
CA ILE A 364 -2.57 -22.03 11.86
C ILE A 364 -3.57 -22.02 10.70
N LYS A 365 -4.86 -22.01 11.02
CA LYS A 365 -5.96 -22.05 10.06
C LYS A 365 -6.57 -20.68 9.89
N GLU A 366 -7.37 -20.52 8.84
CA GLU A 366 -8.11 -19.29 8.59
C GLU A 366 -9.05 -18.98 9.77
N GLY A 367 -8.96 -17.74 10.28
CA GLY A 367 -9.76 -17.29 11.41
C GLY A 367 -9.12 -17.52 12.80
N ASP A 368 -7.96 -18.16 12.91
CA ASP A 368 -7.24 -18.32 14.18
C ASP A 368 -6.51 -17.03 14.59
N VAL A 369 -6.26 -16.85 15.88
CA VAL A 369 -5.37 -15.82 16.41
C VAL A 369 -4.00 -16.44 16.62
N LEU A 370 -3.03 -16.02 15.82
CA LEU A 370 -1.63 -16.42 15.93
C LEU A 370 -1.00 -15.75 17.15
N VAL A 371 -0.53 -16.55 18.09
CA VAL A 371 0.21 -16.09 19.27
C VAL A 371 1.60 -16.70 19.25
N THR A 372 2.64 -15.89 19.32
CA THR A 372 4.03 -16.34 19.26
C THR A 372 4.95 -15.40 20.02
N GLN A 373 6.16 -15.83 20.34
CA GLN A 373 7.17 -14.96 20.95
C GLN A 373 7.51 -13.81 20.00
N MET A 374 7.82 -14.13 18.73
CA MET A 374 8.04 -13.15 17.64
C MET A 374 7.67 -13.82 16.32
N THR A 375 7.45 -13.00 15.27
CA THR A 375 7.24 -13.54 13.92
C THR A 375 8.52 -13.50 13.10
N MET A 376 8.69 -14.49 12.23
CA MET A 376 9.80 -14.60 11.30
C MET A 376 9.31 -14.50 9.84
N PRO A 377 10.18 -14.17 8.88
CA PRO A 377 9.79 -14.00 7.49
C PRO A 377 9.11 -15.20 6.81
N ASP A 378 9.43 -16.42 7.23
CA ASP A 378 8.80 -17.66 6.77
C ASP A 378 7.36 -17.85 7.25
N MET A 379 6.94 -17.09 8.27
CA MET A 379 5.59 -17.15 8.84
C MET A 379 4.54 -16.34 8.04
N VAL A 380 4.91 -15.58 7.01
CA VAL A 380 3.98 -14.73 6.24
C VAL A 380 2.76 -15.49 5.69
N PRO A 381 2.88 -16.74 5.17
CA PRO A 381 1.71 -17.51 4.75
C PRO A 381 0.75 -17.86 5.91
N ALA A 382 1.26 -18.10 7.11
CA ALA A 382 0.45 -18.33 8.30
C ALA A 382 -0.19 -17.02 8.81
N MET A 383 0.56 -15.92 8.79
CA MET A 383 0.06 -14.59 9.17
C MET A 383 -1.10 -14.13 8.27
N SER A 384 -1.07 -14.47 6.97
CA SER A 384 -2.14 -14.12 6.03
C SER A 384 -3.46 -14.88 6.27
N ARG A 385 -3.40 -16.07 6.93
CA ARG A 385 -4.57 -16.85 7.31
C ARG A 385 -5.13 -16.45 8.68
N ALA A 386 -4.29 -15.84 9.52
CA ALA A 386 -4.68 -15.47 10.87
C ALA A 386 -5.69 -14.31 10.88
N ALA A 387 -6.70 -14.40 11.76
CA ALA A 387 -7.64 -13.31 12.02
C ALA A 387 -6.97 -12.15 12.77
N ALA A 388 -6.02 -12.46 13.65
CA ALA A 388 -5.19 -11.47 14.35
C ALA A 388 -3.85 -12.08 14.75
N ILE A 389 -2.89 -11.19 15.07
CA ILE A 389 -1.53 -11.58 15.47
C ILE A 389 -1.20 -10.93 16.81
N VAL A 390 -0.65 -11.73 17.73
CA VAL A 390 -0.19 -11.28 19.05
C VAL A 390 1.22 -11.79 19.29
N THR A 391 2.15 -10.89 19.65
CA THR A 391 3.53 -11.28 19.95
C THR A 391 3.96 -10.82 21.34
N ASP A 392 4.81 -11.60 21.99
CA ASP A 392 5.41 -11.24 23.28
C ASP A 392 6.43 -10.12 23.10
N GLU A 393 7.24 -10.21 22.07
CA GLU A 393 8.30 -9.26 21.77
C GLU A 393 7.96 -8.39 20.55
N GLY A 394 8.72 -7.31 20.34
CA GLY A 394 8.64 -6.45 19.19
C GLY A 394 8.05 -5.08 19.46
N GLY A 395 8.43 -4.13 18.62
CA GLY A 395 7.93 -2.74 18.56
C GLY A 395 7.13 -2.48 17.28
N MET A 396 6.86 -1.21 17.01
CA MET A 396 6.05 -0.77 15.87
C MET A 396 6.68 -1.08 14.50
N THR A 397 7.96 -1.42 14.47
CA THR A 397 8.75 -1.70 13.27
C THR A 397 9.20 -3.14 13.15
N CYS A 398 8.85 -4.00 14.12
CA CYS A 398 9.17 -5.42 14.01
C CYS A 398 8.45 -6.07 12.83
N HIS A 399 8.91 -7.21 12.39
CA HIS A 399 8.36 -7.98 11.27
C HIS A 399 6.84 -8.20 11.42
N ALA A 400 6.36 -8.56 12.63
CA ALA A 400 4.93 -8.73 12.90
C ALA A 400 4.13 -7.45 12.58
N ALA A 401 4.64 -6.29 13.01
CA ALA A 401 3.98 -5.00 12.84
C ALA A 401 3.92 -4.57 11.36
N ILE A 402 5.02 -4.72 10.62
CA ILE A 402 5.12 -4.34 9.21
C ILE A 402 4.17 -5.20 8.37
N ILE A 403 4.33 -6.52 8.45
CA ILE A 403 3.55 -7.46 7.64
C ILE A 403 2.06 -7.41 7.99
N SER A 404 1.70 -7.26 9.27
CA SER A 404 0.29 -7.13 9.66
C SER A 404 -0.38 -5.90 9.07
N ARG A 405 0.33 -4.77 8.95
CA ARG A 405 -0.17 -3.56 8.27
C ARG A 405 -0.37 -3.77 6.78
N GLU A 406 0.58 -4.44 6.12
CA GLU A 406 0.47 -4.78 4.69
C GLU A 406 -0.71 -5.74 4.42
N LEU A 407 -0.93 -6.70 5.29
CA LEU A 407 -2.04 -7.66 5.20
C LEU A 407 -3.39 -7.09 5.66
N GLY A 408 -3.38 -5.96 6.39
CA GLY A 408 -4.58 -5.41 7.05
C GLY A 408 -5.07 -6.26 8.22
N THR A 409 -4.23 -7.14 8.79
CA THR A 409 -4.55 -8.04 9.90
C THR A 409 -4.33 -7.32 11.23
N PRO A 410 -5.32 -7.28 12.16
CA PRO A 410 -5.15 -6.70 13.49
C PRO A 410 -3.95 -7.30 14.23
N CYS A 411 -3.10 -6.43 14.82
CA CYS A 411 -1.88 -6.90 15.46
C CYS A 411 -1.57 -6.16 16.76
N VAL A 412 -1.17 -6.93 17.76
CA VAL A 412 -0.67 -6.44 19.06
C VAL A 412 0.71 -7.05 19.29
N VAL A 413 1.73 -6.19 19.46
CA VAL A 413 3.11 -6.62 19.70
C VAL A 413 3.62 -6.18 21.06
N GLY A 414 4.68 -6.82 21.55
CA GLY A 414 5.33 -6.43 22.81
C GLY A 414 4.43 -6.62 24.03
N THR A 415 3.68 -7.72 24.09
CA THR A 415 2.84 -8.06 25.25
C THR A 415 3.65 -8.58 26.45
N GLY A 416 4.85 -9.10 26.20
CA GLY A 416 5.78 -9.59 27.19
C GLY A 416 5.52 -11.03 27.68
N ASN A 417 4.29 -11.52 27.60
CA ASN A 417 3.91 -12.83 28.17
C ASN A 417 2.60 -13.42 27.63
N ALA A 418 2.15 -13.00 26.45
CA ALA A 418 0.91 -13.53 25.86
C ALA A 418 1.00 -15.05 25.62
N THR A 419 2.17 -15.56 25.24
CA THR A 419 2.41 -17.02 25.06
C THR A 419 2.26 -17.80 26.35
N GLU A 420 2.49 -17.18 27.52
CA GLU A 420 2.36 -17.83 28.84
C GLU A 420 0.92 -17.77 29.38
N ILE A 421 0.24 -16.63 29.15
CA ILE A 421 -1.10 -16.33 29.71
C ILE A 421 -2.21 -16.94 28.86
N LEU A 422 -2.09 -16.83 27.53
CA LEU A 422 -3.06 -17.38 26.60
C LEU A 422 -2.86 -18.89 26.48
N LYS A 423 -3.91 -19.60 26.11
CA LYS A 423 -3.85 -21.07 25.95
C LYS A 423 -4.41 -21.47 24.60
N ASP A 424 -3.81 -22.47 23.99
CA ASP A 424 -4.34 -23.06 22.76
C ASP A 424 -5.82 -23.39 22.88
N GLY A 425 -6.57 -23.00 21.87
CA GLY A 425 -8.01 -23.20 21.81
C GLY A 425 -8.85 -22.18 22.58
N MET A 426 -8.23 -21.26 23.32
CA MET A 426 -8.92 -20.17 23.97
C MET A 426 -9.45 -19.17 22.93
N PHE A 427 -10.69 -18.69 23.07
CA PHE A 427 -11.18 -17.59 22.25
C PHE A 427 -10.77 -16.26 22.86
N VAL A 428 -10.21 -15.39 22.03
CA VAL A 428 -9.82 -14.01 22.41
C VAL A 428 -10.28 -13.02 21.36
N THR A 429 -10.48 -11.78 21.77
CA THR A 429 -10.68 -10.63 20.88
C THR A 429 -9.46 -9.74 20.96
N VAL A 430 -8.83 -9.45 19.82
CA VAL A 430 -7.64 -8.62 19.68
C VAL A 430 -8.03 -7.26 19.13
N ASP A 431 -7.78 -6.19 19.88
CA ASP A 431 -7.91 -4.81 19.40
C ASP A 431 -6.53 -4.24 19.06
N GLY A 432 -6.19 -4.28 17.79
CA GLY A 432 -4.92 -3.79 17.26
C GLY A 432 -4.78 -2.26 17.27
N ARG A 433 -5.83 -1.50 17.60
CA ARG A 433 -5.77 -0.02 17.75
C ARG A 433 -5.31 0.36 19.15
N THR A 434 -5.87 -0.32 20.16
CA THR A 434 -5.58 -0.03 21.58
C THR A 434 -4.41 -0.84 22.11
N GLY A 435 -3.99 -1.90 21.40
CA GLY A 435 -2.98 -2.84 21.86
C GLY A 435 -3.50 -3.76 22.98
N THR A 436 -4.77 -4.13 22.95
CA THR A 436 -5.42 -4.87 24.04
C THR A 436 -5.98 -6.20 23.55
N VAL A 437 -5.75 -7.25 24.29
CA VAL A 437 -6.31 -8.58 24.06
C VAL A 437 -7.32 -8.90 25.16
N TYR A 438 -8.55 -9.17 24.77
CA TYR A 438 -9.65 -9.49 25.67
C TYR A 438 -9.97 -10.98 25.69
N LYS A 439 -10.36 -11.49 26.84
CA LYS A 439 -10.81 -12.88 27.00
C LYS A 439 -12.19 -13.06 26.35
N GLY A 440 -12.32 -14.10 25.53
CA GLY A 440 -13.59 -14.46 24.90
C GLY A 440 -13.98 -13.58 23.72
N ILE A 441 -15.23 -13.68 23.32
CA ILE A 441 -15.82 -12.96 22.19
C ILE A 441 -16.50 -11.71 22.73
N LEU A 442 -15.95 -10.54 22.45
CA LEU A 442 -16.64 -9.30 22.77
C LEU A 442 -17.91 -9.17 21.91
N LYS A 443 -19.04 -8.82 22.53
CA LYS A 443 -20.37 -8.76 21.86
C LYS A 443 -20.38 -7.96 20.54
N LYS A 444 -19.43 -7.07 20.35
CA LYS A 444 -19.30 -6.28 19.12
C LYS A 444 -18.61 -7.05 17.98
N ALA A 445 -17.67 -7.94 18.29
CA ALA A 445 -17.03 -8.82 17.30
C ALA A 445 -17.96 -9.97 16.85
N ALA A 446 -18.84 -10.46 17.75
CA ALA A 446 -19.80 -11.50 17.43
C ALA A 446 -20.87 -11.10 16.40
N ASN A 447 -21.08 -9.78 16.18
CA ASN A 447 -22.05 -9.30 15.20
C ASN A 447 -21.53 -9.28 13.76
N GLU A 448 -20.24 -9.50 13.53
CA GLU A 448 -19.66 -9.58 12.19
C GLU A 448 -19.59 -11.00 11.63
N GLU A 449 -19.67 -12.05 12.46
CA GLU A 449 -19.50 -13.46 12.00
C GLU A 449 -20.71 -14.39 12.17
N ALA A 450 -21.74 -14.01 12.91
CA ALA A 450 -22.88 -14.91 13.17
C ALA A 450 -24.09 -14.64 12.26
N GLY A 451 -24.03 -15.06 11.03
CA GLY A 451 -25.20 -15.31 10.21
C GLY A 451 -25.76 -16.70 10.46
N ALA A 452 -26.52 -16.93 11.50
CA ALA A 452 -27.65 -17.87 11.63
C ALA A 452 -28.02 -18.10 13.09
N THR A 453 -29.05 -17.52 13.56
CA THR A 453 -30.27 -18.04 14.20
C THR A 453 -30.95 -16.97 15.08
N MET A 454 -32.25 -16.79 14.83
CA MET A 454 -33.14 -15.78 15.40
C MET A 454 -33.14 -15.72 16.93
N ALA A 455 -32.96 -14.51 17.48
CA ALA A 455 -33.75 -14.00 18.59
C ALA A 455 -33.68 -12.46 18.61
N ALA A 456 -34.82 -11.83 18.54
CA ALA A 456 -35.00 -10.39 18.51
C ALA A 456 -34.45 -9.70 19.77
N THR A 457 -33.37 -8.91 19.57
CA THR A 457 -33.04 -7.82 20.49
C THR A 457 -32.59 -6.65 19.63
N THR A 458 -33.31 -5.53 19.74
CA THR A 458 -33.06 -4.29 19.02
C THR A 458 -31.63 -3.80 19.21
N VAL A 459 -30.79 -4.08 18.24
CA VAL A 459 -29.49 -3.42 18.06
C VAL A 459 -29.82 -2.04 17.51
N ALA A 460 -29.39 -0.98 18.18
CA ALA A 460 -29.37 0.35 17.57
C ALA A 460 -28.50 0.26 16.32
N ALA A 461 -29.12 0.18 15.14
CA ALA A 461 -28.45 0.24 13.86
C ALA A 461 -27.59 1.53 13.87
N GLU A 462 -26.34 1.42 13.43
CA GLU A 462 -25.50 2.61 13.27
C GLU A 462 -26.27 3.62 12.44
N TYR A 463 -26.56 4.79 13.03
CA TYR A 463 -27.39 5.79 12.38
C TYR A 463 -26.66 6.32 11.15
N VAL A 464 -27.10 5.91 9.98
CA VAL A 464 -26.67 6.44 8.70
C VAL A 464 -27.69 7.51 8.29
N PRO A 465 -27.29 8.80 8.18
CA PRO A 465 -28.23 9.88 7.87
C PRO A 465 -28.85 9.71 6.50
N ILE A 466 -30.08 10.17 6.34
CA ILE A 466 -30.74 10.35 5.04
C ILE A 466 -30.16 11.62 4.41
N THR A 467 -29.79 11.54 3.15
CA THR A 467 -29.22 12.64 2.36
C THR A 467 -30.08 12.92 1.13
N GLY A 468 -30.12 14.17 0.69
CA GLY A 468 -30.71 14.57 -0.59
C GLY A 468 -29.85 14.09 -1.78
N THR A 469 -28.54 14.23 -1.64
CA THR A 469 -27.55 13.69 -2.59
C THR A 469 -27.55 12.15 -2.45
N LYS A 470 -27.69 11.43 -3.56
CA LYS A 470 -27.60 9.95 -3.55
C LYS A 470 -26.18 9.51 -3.22
N VAL A 471 -26.07 8.46 -2.42
CA VAL A 471 -24.79 7.88 -2.03
C VAL A 471 -24.72 6.43 -2.44
N MET A 472 -23.93 6.16 -3.49
CA MET A 472 -23.71 4.84 -4.07
C MET A 472 -22.32 4.30 -3.67
N VAL A 473 -22.02 3.07 -4.08
CA VAL A 473 -20.73 2.43 -3.86
C VAL A 473 -20.05 2.05 -5.17
N ASN A 474 -18.70 2.06 -5.15
CA ASN A 474 -17.86 1.51 -6.20
C ASN A 474 -17.68 0.01 -5.97
N MET A 475 -17.69 -0.80 -7.04
CA MET A 475 -17.53 -2.23 -6.95
C MET A 475 -16.62 -2.77 -8.05
N SER A 476 -15.64 -3.58 -7.65
CA SER A 476 -14.73 -4.26 -8.56
C SER A 476 -14.92 -5.79 -8.53
N MET A 477 -15.23 -6.36 -7.37
CA MET A 477 -15.28 -7.82 -7.16
C MET A 477 -16.71 -8.33 -6.96
N PRO A 478 -17.31 -9.08 -7.92
CA PRO A 478 -18.64 -9.66 -7.76
C PRO A 478 -18.78 -10.62 -6.58
N ALA A 479 -17.68 -11.20 -6.10
CA ALA A 479 -17.70 -12.09 -4.94
C ALA A 479 -18.14 -11.37 -3.64
N LYS A 480 -17.87 -10.08 -3.50
CA LYS A 480 -18.24 -9.26 -2.32
C LYS A 480 -19.62 -8.59 -2.44
N ALA A 481 -20.36 -8.84 -3.51
CA ALA A 481 -21.61 -8.13 -3.79
C ALA A 481 -22.66 -8.29 -2.68
N GLU A 482 -22.85 -9.48 -2.14
CA GLU A 482 -23.84 -9.75 -1.09
C GLU A 482 -23.49 -9.06 0.24
N GLU A 483 -22.20 -8.96 0.55
CA GLU A 483 -21.72 -8.26 1.73
C GLU A 483 -21.94 -6.74 1.59
N ILE A 484 -21.47 -6.16 0.49
CA ILE A 484 -21.57 -4.72 0.24
C ILE A 484 -23.05 -4.30 0.06
N ALA A 485 -23.91 -5.16 -0.45
CA ALA A 485 -25.34 -4.90 -0.56
C ALA A 485 -26.06 -4.71 0.79
N LYS A 486 -25.45 -5.12 1.92
CA LYS A 486 -25.98 -4.84 3.27
C LYS A 486 -25.85 -3.36 3.67
N LEU A 487 -24.98 -2.60 2.99
CA LEU A 487 -24.86 -1.16 3.25
C LEU A 487 -26.14 -0.44 2.82
N GLN A 488 -26.50 0.62 3.57
CA GLN A 488 -27.66 1.49 3.29
C GLN A 488 -27.31 2.50 2.17
N CYS A 489 -26.80 2.00 1.06
CA CYS A 489 -26.44 2.78 -0.13
C CYS A 489 -27.58 2.78 -1.15
N ASP A 490 -27.59 3.77 -2.03
CA ASP A 490 -28.62 3.95 -3.06
C ASP A 490 -28.41 3.06 -4.29
N GLY A 491 -27.29 2.32 -4.34
CA GLY A 491 -26.95 1.40 -5.44
C GLY A 491 -25.45 1.31 -5.67
N VAL A 492 -25.07 0.85 -6.88
CA VAL A 492 -23.67 0.81 -7.35
C VAL A 492 -23.48 1.86 -8.43
N GLY A 493 -22.68 2.89 -8.16
CA GLY A 493 -22.42 3.99 -9.10
C GLY A 493 -21.34 3.69 -10.11
N LEU A 494 -20.42 2.78 -9.76
CA LEU A 494 -19.39 2.25 -10.67
C LEU A 494 -19.18 0.77 -10.42
N MET A 495 -19.56 -0.07 -11.38
CA MET A 495 -19.10 -1.45 -11.50
C MET A 495 -18.14 -1.53 -12.68
N ARG A 496 -16.92 -1.99 -12.45
CA ARG A 496 -15.90 -2.13 -13.51
C ARG A 496 -15.98 -3.49 -14.17
N SER A 497 -16.14 -3.53 -15.52
CA SER A 497 -16.18 -4.78 -16.25
C SER A 497 -14.80 -5.43 -16.43
N GLU A 498 -13.71 -4.67 -16.32
CA GLU A 498 -12.33 -5.17 -16.49
C GLU A 498 -12.05 -6.38 -15.59
N PHE A 499 -12.53 -6.35 -14.35
CA PHE A 499 -12.38 -7.47 -13.41
C PHE A 499 -13.14 -8.74 -13.82
N LEU A 500 -14.18 -8.60 -14.64
CA LEU A 500 -14.87 -9.76 -15.21
C LEU A 500 -14.01 -10.42 -16.30
N PHE A 501 -13.36 -9.61 -17.12
CA PHE A 501 -12.45 -10.12 -18.15
C PHE A 501 -11.25 -10.84 -17.53
N THR A 502 -10.61 -10.25 -16.50
CA THR A 502 -9.43 -10.85 -15.87
C THR A 502 -9.75 -12.08 -15.03
N ASN A 503 -10.83 -12.07 -14.24
CA ASN A 503 -11.09 -13.11 -13.24
C ASN A 503 -12.06 -14.20 -13.70
N TYR A 504 -12.97 -13.93 -14.65
CA TYR A 504 -13.94 -14.91 -15.13
C TYR A 504 -13.58 -15.47 -16.51
N ILE A 505 -12.88 -14.69 -17.33
CA ILE A 505 -12.50 -15.09 -18.68
C ILE A 505 -11.04 -15.49 -18.74
N GLY A 506 -10.12 -14.64 -18.26
CA GLY A 506 -8.69 -14.90 -18.18
C GLY A 506 -7.94 -14.88 -19.52
N GLU A 507 -8.64 -14.57 -20.62
CA GLU A 507 -8.13 -14.57 -22.00
C GLU A 507 -8.57 -13.28 -22.70
N HIS A 508 -7.79 -12.84 -23.69
CA HIS A 508 -8.16 -11.68 -24.50
C HIS A 508 -9.45 -11.91 -25.28
N PRO A 509 -10.44 -10.98 -25.23
CA PRO A 509 -11.75 -11.23 -25.83
C PRO A 509 -11.68 -11.53 -27.33
N CYS A 510 -10.80 -10.88 -28.09
CA CYS A 510 -10.63 -11.17 -29.52
C CYS A 510 -10.10 -12.58 -29.75
N ALA A 511 -9.18 -13.09 -28.92
CA ALA A 511 -8.70 -14.47 -29.03
C ALA A 511 -9.82 -15.49 -28.78
N VAL A 512 -10.64 -15.24 -27.75
CA VAL A 512 -11.81 -16.10 -27.45
C VAL A 512 -12.79 -16.13 -28.62
N ILE A 513 -13.01 -14.99 -29.28
CA ILE A 513 -13.90 -14.88 -30.43
C ILE A 513 -13.33 -15.61 -31.66
N GLU A 514 -12.06 -15.46 -31.95
CA GLU A 514 -11.38 -16.13 -33.07
C GLU A 514 -11.40 -17.66 -32.93
N GLU A 515 -11.33 -18.16 -31.68
CA GLU A 515 -11.53 -19.57 -31.36
C GLU A 515 -13.00 -20.05 -31.48
N GLY A 516 -13.94 -19.20 -31.87
CA GLY A 516 -15.38 -19.52 -32.01
C GLY A 516 -16.13 -19.62 -30.69
N ARG A 517 -15.58 -19.10 -29.58
CA ARG A 517 -16.13 -19.15 -28.21
C ARG A 517 -16.86 -17.86 -27.80
N ALA A 518 -17.40 -17.09 -28.76
CA ALA A 518 -18.07 -15.81 -28.48
C ALA A 518 -19.27 -15.96 -27.52
N ASP A 519 -20.05 -17.03 -27.62
CA ASP A 519 -21.18 -17.28 -26.73
C ASP A 519 -20.75 -17.59 -25.30
N GLU A 520 -19.62 -18.30 -25.11
CA GLU A 520 -18.99 -18.51 -23.79
C GLU A 520 -18.59 -17.20 -23.15
N LEU A 521 -17.99 -16.28 -23.92
CA LEU A 521 -17.64 -14.95 -23.48
C LEU A 521 -18.87 -14.18 -22.98
N VAL A 522 -19.94 -14.18 -23.76
CA VAL A 522 -21.22 -13.53 -23.40
C VAL A 522 -21.79 -14.12 -22.11
N ASP A 523 -21.79 -15.45 -21.97
CA ASP A 523 -22.34 -16.13 -20.81
C ASP A 523 -21.58 -15.83 -19.52
N LYS A 524 -20.26 -15.90 -19.55
CA LYS A 524 -19.41 -15.60 -18.41
C LYS A 524 -19.54 -14.14 -17.96
N LEU A 525 -19.55 -13.19 -18.90
CA LEU A 525 -19.78 -11.78 -18.59
C LEU A 525 -21.17 -11.58 -17.96
N ALA A 526 -22.21 -12.18 -18.57
CA ALA A 526 -23.57 -12.07 -18.05
C ALA A 526 -23.71 -12.65 -16.65
N GLU A 527 -23.08 -13.78 -16.35
CA GLU A 527 -23.10 -14.39 -15.03
C GLU A 527 -22.46 -13.48 -13.96
N GLY A 528 -21.27 -12.94 -14.23
CA GLY A 528 -20.57 -12.03 -13.33
C GLY A 528 -21.36 -10.76 -13.05
N ILE A 529 -21.95 -10.15 -14.09
CA ILE A 529 -22.82 -8.97 -13.98
C ILE A 529 -24.07 -9.30 -13.17
N ALA A 530 -24.74 -10.42 -13.49
CA ALA A 530 -25.99 -10.82 -12.85
C ALA A 530 -25.82 -11.09 -11.36
N LYS A 531 -24.67 -11.58 -10.91
CA LYS A 531 -24.37 -11.79 -9.49
C LYS A 531 -24.49 -10.47 -8.70
N VAL A 532 -23.91 -9.40 -9.22
CA VAL A 532 -24.00 -8.07 -8.58
C VAL A 532 -25.44 -7.53 -8.69
N CYS A 533 -26.08 -7.66 -9.84
CA CYS A 533 -27.46 -7.19 -10.05
C CYS A 533 -28.45 -7.85 -9.09
N ARG A 534 -28.33 -9.14 -8.82
CA ARG A 534 -29.20 -9.87 -7.88
C ARG A 534 -29.00 -9.39 -6.44
N ALA A 535 -27.73 -9.22 -6.02
CA ALA A 535 -27.40 -8.79 -4.66
C ALA A 535 -27.98 -7.41 -4.33
N PHE A 536 -28.00 -6.50 -5.30
CA PHE A 536 -28.48 -5.13 -5.10
C PHE A 536 -29.94 -4.90 -5.51
N TYR A 537 -30.62 -5.88 -6.12
CA TYR A 537 -31.99 -5.67 -6.60
C TYR A 537 -32.94 -5.19 -5.49
N PRO A 538 -33.76 -4.13 -5.70
CA PRO A 538 -34.01 -3.37 -6.94
C PRO A 538 -33.12 -2.11 -7.12
N ARG A 539 -32.11 -1.89 -6.27
CA ARG A 539 -31.23 -0.73 -6.34
C ARG A 539 -30.43 -0.71 -7.65
N PRO A 540 -30.26 0.46 -8.30
CA PRO A 540 -29.60 0.57 -9.59
C PRO A 540 -28.11 0.23 -9.54
N ILE A 541 -27.61 -0.32 -10.63
CA ILE A 541 -26.20 -0.60 -10.86
C ILE A 541 -25.80 0.05 -12.17
N THR A 542 -24.66 0.74 -12.17
CA THR A 542 -24.07 1.32 -13.38
C THR A 542 -22.80 0.55 -13.72
N LEU A 543 -22.87 -0.27 -14.77
CA LEU A 543 -21.74 -1.01 -15.32
C LEU A 543 -20.96 -0.11 -16.29
N ARG A 544 -19.70 0.16 -16.00
CA ARG A 544 -18.78 0.75 -16.96
C ARG A 544 -18.31 -0.35 -17.91
N THR A 545 -18.50 -0.14 -19.20
CA THR A 545 -17.96 -1.03 -20.24
C THR A 545 -16.43 -0.99 -20.20
N SER A 546 -15.78 -2.00 -20.75
CA SER A 546 -14.34 -2.27 -20.60
C SER A 546 -13.45 -1.10 -21.04
N ASP A 547 -12.57 -0.65 -20.15
CA ASP A 547 -11.67 0.49 -20.35
C ASP A 547 -10.21 0.07 -20.14
N PHE A 548 -9.80 -0.93 -20.92
CA PHE A 548 -8.43 -1.38 -20.86
C PHE A 548 -7.49 -0.51 -21.70
N LYS A 549 -6.32 -0.28 -21.17
CA LYS A 549 -5.18 0.27 -21.91
C LYS A 549 -4.50 -0.87 -22.72
N THR A 550 -3.86 -0.54 -23.81
CA THR A 550 -3.20 -1.52 -24.68
C THR A 550 -2.17 -2.37 -23.95
N ASN A 551 -1.40 -1.80 -23.04
CA ASN A 551 -0.43 -2.53 -22.21
C ASN A 551 -1.12 -3.53 -21.25
N GLU A 552 -2.29 -3.20 -20.67
CA GLU A 552 -3.01 -4.08 -19.74
C GLU A 552 -3.61 -5.31 -20.44
N TYR A 553 -4.14 -5.13 -21.66
CA TYR A 553 -4.69 -6.26 -22.45
C TYR A 553 -3.61 -7.10 -23.12
N ARG A 554 -2.45 -6.51 -23.43
CA ARG A 554 -1.33 -7.22 -24.04
C ARG A 554 -0.81 -8.37 -23.17
N ASP A 555 -0.85 -8.20 -21.85
CA ASP A 555 -0.38 -9.19 -20.89
C ASP A 555 -1.42 -10.30 -20.61
N MET A 556 -2.65 -10.15 -21.12
CA MET A 556 -3.65 -11.21 -21.07
C MET A 556 -3.29 -12.34 -22.04
N LYS A 557 -3.68 -13.58 -21.71
CA LYS A 557 -3.49 -14.73 -22.59
C LYS A 557 -4.09 -14.45 -23.98
N GLY A 558 -3.26 -14.50 -25.01
CA GLY A 558 -3.61 -14.16 -26.39
C GLY A 558 -3.59 -12.67 -26.72
N GLY A 559 -3.28 -11.76 -25.74
CA GLY A 559 -3.36 -10.33 -25.95
C GLY A 559 -2.28 -9.73 -26.85
N ALA A 560 -1.08 -10.32 -26.83
CA ALA A 560 0.07 -9.82 -27.61
C ALA A 560 -0.18 -9.74 -29.13
N ASP A 561 -1.10 -10.56 -29.65
CA ASP A 561 -1.42 -10.62 -31.07
C ASP A 561 -2.42 -9.52 -31.52
N TYR A 562 -3.17 -8.93 -30.56
CA TYR A 562 -4.23 -7.96 -30.84
C TYR A 562 -3.92 -6.55 -30.34
N GLU A 563 -2.97 -6.40 -29.43
CA GLU A 563 -2.68 -5.11 -28.77
C GLU A 563 -1.45 -4.44 -29.37
N PRO A 564 -1.62 -3.23 -29.95
CA PRO A 564 -0.46 -2.48 -30.45
C PRO A 564 0.42 -1.97 -29.31
N ASN A 565 1.68 -1.69 -29.60
CA ASN A 565 2.54 -0.92 -28.70
C ASN A 565 2.21 0.56 -28.85
N GLU A 566 1.86 1.19 -27.75
CA GLU A 566 1.66 2.64 -27.65
C GLU A 566 2.64 3.25 -26.66
N ASP A 567 3.20 4.40 -27.01
CA ASP A 567 4.11 5.15 -26.12
C ASP A 567 3.36 5.72 -24.89
N ASN A 568 2.08 6.03 -25.04
CA ASN A 568 1.21 6.58 -23.99
C ASN A 568 -0.15 5.86 -23.93
N PRO A 569 -0.23 4.63 -23.40
CA PRO A 569 -1.48 3.88 -23.32
C PRO A 569 -2.59 4.59 -22.52
N MET A 570 -2.20 5.46 -21.58
CA MET A 570 -3.14 6.22 -20.74
C MET A 570 -4.08 7.13 -21.54
N ILE A 571 -3.60 7.69 -22.64
CA ILE A 571 -4.36 8.58 -23.56
C ILE A 571 -4.53 7.96 -24.93
N GLY A 572 -4.17 6.71 -25.09
CA GLY A 572 -4.14 5.95 -26.33
C GLY A 572 -5.47 5.35 -26.75
N TRP A 573 -5.41 4.19 -27.36
CA TRP A 573 -6.54 3.43 -27.88
C TRP A 573 -7.27 2.68 -26.77
N ARG A 574 -8.20 3.37 -26.10
CA ARG A 574 -8.98 2.88 -24.98
C ARG A 574 -10.42 3.43 -25.01
N GLY A 575 -11.31 2.77 -24.28
CA GLY A 575 -12.72 3.18 -24.17
C GLY A 575 -13.45 3.20 -25.51
N CYS A 576 -14.24 4.24 -25.77
CA CYS A 576 -15.12 4.33 -26.95
C CYS A 576 -14.39 4.19 -28.29
N SER A 577 -13.18 4.74 -28.42
CA SER A 577 -12.41 4.62 -29.66
C SER A 577 -12.04 3.18 -30.02
N ARG A 578 -11.90 2.32 -29.00
CA ARG A 578 -11.68 0.88 -29.19
C ARG A 578 -12.93 0.19 -29.70
N TYR A 579 -14.10 0.53 -29.16
CA TYR A 579 -15.37 -0.13 -29.52
C TYR A 579 -15.81 0.11 -30.96
N VAL A 580 -15.50 1.29 -31.49
CA VAL A 580 -15.86 1.64 -32.87
C VAL A 580 -14.84 1.15 -33.89
N SER A 581 -13.67 0.66 -33.47
CA SER A 581 -12.65 0.13 -34.36
C SER A 581 -13.03 -1.26 -34.89
N ASP A 582 -12.69 -1.54 -36.14
CA ASP A 582 -13.02 -2.84 -36.79
C ASP A 582 -12.34 -4.00 -36.03
N SER A 583 -11.17 -3.79 -35.45
CA SER A 583 -10.41 -4.83 -34.74
C SER A 583 -11.00 -5.25 -33.39
N TYR A 584 -11.85 -4.42 -32.76
CA TYR A 584 -12.41 -4.70 -31.44
C TYR A 584 -13.95 -4.72 -31.40
N ARG A 585 -14.60 -4.30 -32.46
CA ARG A 585 -16.08 -4.17 -32.56
C ARG A 585 -16.82 -5.42 -32.09
N GLU A 586 -16.41 -6.61 -32.53
CA GLU A 586 -17.08 -7.86 -32.14
C GLU A 586 -16.93 -8.18 -30.65
N ALA A 587 -15.80 -7.85 -30.05
CA ALA A 587 -15.60 -8.00 -28.60
C ALA A 587 -16.56 -7.10 -27.81
N PHE A 588 -16.73 -5.85 -28.24
CA PHE A 588 -17.70 -4.95 -27.63
C PHE A 588 -19.14 -5.38 -27.87
N MET A 589 -19.47 -5.96 -29.06
CA MET A 589 -20.77 -6.55 -29.31
C MET A 589 -21.10 -7.71 -28.36
N CYS A 590 -20.11 -8.51 -27.97
CA CYS A 590 -20.30 -9.55 -26.94
C CYS A 590 -20.63 -8.94 -25.57
N GLU A 591 -19.98 -7.83 -25.19
CA GLU A 591 -20.30 -7.11 -23.95
C GLU A 591 -21.74 -6.55 -23.97
N LEU A 592 -22.17 -5.98 -25.08
CA LEU A 592 -23.56 -5.51 -25.25
C LEU A 592 -24.57 -6.67 -25.19
N ARG A 593 -24.27 -7.83 -25.81
CA ARG A 593 -25.10 -9.03 -25.74
C ARG A 593 -25.20 -9.54 -24.28
N ALA A 594 -24.12 -9.50 -23.53
CA ALA A 594 -24.12 -9.88 -22.11
C ALA A 594 -25.02 -8.96 -21.27
N ILE A 595 -24.94 -7.64 -21.46
CA ILE A 595 -25.80 -6.65 -20.80
C ILE A 595 -27.29 -6.95 -21.15
N LYS A 596 -27.57 -7.18 -22.41
CA LYS A 596 -28.95 -7.54 -22.87
C LYS A 596 -29.40 -8.83 -22.20
N LYS A 597 -28.60 -9.88 -22.20
CA LYS A 597 -28.91 -11.16 -21.57
C LYS A 597 -29.30 -11.01 -20.11
N VAL A 598 -28.51 -10.24 -19.34
CA VAL A 598 -28.78 -9.95 -17.92
C VAL A 598 -30.14 -9.23 -17.76
N ARG A 599 -30.42 -8.25 -18.61
CA ARG A 599 -31.65 -7.45 -18.50
C ARG A 599 -32.90 -8.16 -18.98
N ASP A 600 -32.83 -8.85 -20.13
CA ASP A 600 -34.01 -9.38 -20.80
C ASP A 600 -34.26 -10.86 -20.47
N GLU A 601 -33.22 -11.69 -20.47
CA GLU A 601 -33.37 -13.11 -20.20
C GLU A 601 -33.36 -13.44 -18.72
N MET A 602 -32.47 -12.78 -17.94
CA MET A 602 -32.37 -12.96 -16.47
C MET A 602 -33.31 -12.03 -15.69
N GLY A 603 -33.97 -11.08 -16.35
CA GLY A 603 -34.98 -10.19 -15.76
C GLY A 603 -34.45 -9.10 -14.84
N LEU A 604 -33.13 -8.86 -14.81
CA LEU A 604 -32.48 -7.93 -13.89
C LEU A 604 -32.46 -6.50 -14.49
N LYS A 605 -33.58 -5.79 -14.39
CA LYS A 605 -33.77 -4.46 -14.98
C LYS A 605 -33.04 -3.33 -14.25
N ASN A 606 -32.42 -3.58 -13.11
CA ASN A 606 -31.66 -2.60 -12.35
C ASN A 606 -30.26 -2.30 -12.91
N LEU A 607 -29.86 -2.93 -14.02
CA LEU A 607 -28.58 -2.71 -14.69
C LEU A 607 -28.67 -1.51 -15.66
N ASN A 608 -27.76 -0.54 -15.53
CA ASN A 608 -27.50 0.56 -16.48
C ASN A 608 -26.09 0.44 -17.06
N MET A 609 -25.79 1.21 -18.10
CA MET A 609 -24.52 1.15 -18.80
C MET A 609 -23.81 2.52 -18.77
N MET A 610 -22.48 2.51 -18.64
CA MET A 610 -21.63 3.69 -18.67
C MET A 610 -20.51 3.50 -19.68
N LEU A 611 -20.33 4.49 -20.56
CA LEU A 611 -19.28 4.53 -21.57
C LEU A 611 -18.07 5.30 -21.03
N PRO A 612 -16.86 4.69 -21.01
CA PRO A 612 -15.63 5.36 -20.64
C PRO A 612 -15.00 6.10 -21.82
N PHE A 613 -14.21 7.11 -21.54
CA PHE A 613 -13.34 7.80 -22.48
C PHE A 613 -14.03 8.24 -23.78
N VAL A 614 -15.17 8.90 -23.65
CA VAL A 614 -16.01 9.38 -24.77
C VAL A 614 -15.38 10.63 -25.38
N ARG A 615 -14.80 10.53 -26.57
CA ARG A 615 -14.07 11.63 -27.22
C ARG A 615 -14.91 12.45 -28.18
N THR A 616 -15.72 11.80 -29.01
CA THR A 616 -16.47 12.46 -30.08
C THR A 616 -17.95 12.08 -30.11
N ILE A 617 -18.75 12.88 -30.78
CA ILE A 617 -20.18 12.61 -30.99
C ILE A 617 -20.37 11.44 -31.96
N GLU A 618 -19.49 11.31 -32.94
CA GLU A 618 -19.52 10.22 -33.94
C GLU A 618 -19.33 8.87 -33.25
N GLU A 619 -18.36 8.74 -32.33
CA GLU A 619 -18.18 7.51 -31.51
C GLU A 619 -19.48 7.15 -30.78
N VAL A 620 -20.15 8.13 -30.19
CA VAL A 620 -21.41 7.91 -29.46
C VAL A 620 -22.52 7.48 -30.37
N GLN A 621 -22.60 8.02 -31.58
CA GLN A 621 -23.61 7.64 -32.59
C GLN A 621 -23.38 6.19 -33.03
N ASP A 622 -22.16 5.81 -33.38
CA ASP A 622 -21.81 4.45 -33.77
C ASP A 622 -22.12 3.44 -32.65
N ILE A 623 -21.74 3.77 -31.39
CA ILE A 623 -22.05 2.92 -30.24
C ILE A 623 -23.56 2.82 -30.01
N THR A 624 -24.30 3.91 -30.19
CA THR A 624 -25.78 3.89 -30.10
C THR A 624 -26.41 2.96 -31.16
N ASP A 625 -25.88 2.95 -32.37
CA ASP A 625 -26.34 2.04 -33.42
C ASP A 625 -26.01 0.58 -33.11
N MET A 626 -24.79 0.31 -32.55
CA MET A 626 -24.45 -1.02 -32.04
C MET A 626 -25.38 -1.47 -30.91
N MET A 627 -25.71 -0.61 -29.95
CA MET A 627 -26.68 -0.89 -28.88
C MET A 627 -28.07 -1.22 -29.48
N HIS A 628 -28.53 -0.42 -30.44
CA HIS A 628 -29.81 -0.64 -31.10
C HIS A 628 -29.85 -1.97 -31.87
N SER A 629 -28.73 -2.36 -32.50
CA SER A 629 -28.63 -3.61 -33.25
C SER A 629 -28.85 -4.85 -32.38
N VAL A 630 -28.43 -4.82 -31.13
CA VAL A 630 -28.69 -5.89 -30.15
C VAL A 630 -30.00 -5.68 -29.36
N GLY A 631 -30.74 -4.59 -29.61
CA GLY A 631 -32.01 -4.29 -28.95
C GLY A 631 -31.90 -3.58 -27.60
N LEU A 632 -30.75 -3.06 -27.24
CA LEU A 632 -30.60 -2.16 -26.10
C LEU A 632 -30.96 -0.73 -26.50
N ARG A 633 -31.98 -0.17 -25.84
CA ARG A 633 -32.42 1.21 -26.12
C ARG A 633 -32.50 2.03 -24.86
N ARG A 634 -31.90 3.20 -24.91
CA ARG A 634 -31.99 4.22 -23.84
C ARG A 634 -33.46 4.60 -23.61
N GLY A 635 -33.87 4.70 -22.34
CA GLY A 635 -35.23 5.02 -22.01
C GLY A 635 -35.46 5.11 -20.48
N LYS A 636 -36.73 4.90 -20.07
CA LYS A 636 -37.12 5.00 -18.66
C LYS A 636 -36.41 3.94 -17.80
N ASP A 637 -36.27 2.73 -18.32
CA ASP A 637 -35.80 1.56 -17.58
C ASP A 637 -34.31 1.23 -17.85
N PHE A 638 -33.67 1.91 -18.81
CA PHE A 638 -32.28 1.72 -19.15
C PHE A 638 -31.61 3.07 -19.38
N LYS A 639 -30.67 3.42 -18.51
CA LYS A 639 -29.94 4.69 -18.58
C LYS A 639 -28.57 4.50 -19.16
N LEU A 640 -28.16 5.46 -19.97
CA LEU A 640 -26.83 5.57 -20.53
C LEU A 640 -26.07 6.69 -19.83
N TYR A 641 -24.94 6.34 -19.22
CA TYR A 641 -24.01 7.25 -18.58
C TYR A 641 -22.80 7.48 -19.46
N PHE A 642 -22.26 8.68 -19.42
CA PHE A 642 -20.92 8.95 -19.95
C PHE A 642 -19.98 9.24 -18.79
N MET A 643 -18.81 8.58 -18.79
CA MET A 643 -17.76 8.93 -17.86
C MET A 643 -17.12 10.23 -18.35
N ALA A 644 -17.31 11.29 -17.56
CA ALA A 644 -16.72 12.59 -17.83
C ALA A 644 -15.33 12.62 -17.20
N GLU A 645 -14.34 12.30 -17.98
CA GLU A 645 -12.97 12.07 -17.52
C GLU A 645 -11.90 12.70 -18.45
N ILE A 646 -12.34 13.33 -19.52
CA ILE A 646 -11.47 14.07 -20.45
C ILE A 646 -12.03 15.48 -20.68
N PRO A 647 -11.18 16.51 -20.91
CA PRO A 647 -11.60 17.91 -21.00
C PRO A 647 -12.69 18.18 -22.04
N VAL A 648 -12.73 17.45 -23.14
CA VAL A 648 -13.76 17.63 -24.17
C VAL A 648 -15.18 17.38 -23.61
N ASN A 649 -15.33 16.49 -22.62
CA ASN A 649 -16.62 16.26 -21.97
C ASN A 649 -17.12 17.47 -21.19
N ILE A 650 -16.22 18.36 -20.77
CA ILE A 650 -16.54 19.61 -20.09
C ILE A 650 -16.88 20.72 -21.10
N PHE A 651 -16.05 20.85 -22.16
CA PHE A 651 -16.20 21.92 -23.16
C PHE A 651 -17.41 21.71 -24.06
N MET A 652 -17.81 20.46 -24.33
CA MET A 652 -18.94 20.10 -25.18
C MET A 652 -20.07 19.40 -24.40
N ALA A 653 -20.17 19.68 -23.09
CA ALA A 653 -21.14 19.03 -22.21
C ALA A 653 -22.59 19.17 -22.71
N ASP A 654 -22.97 20.33 -23.26
CA ASP A 654 -24.28 20.59 -23.83
C ASP A 654 -24.60 19.69 -25.04
N GLU A 655 -23.62 19.45 -25.91
CA GLU A 655 -23.78 18.54 -27.04
C GLU A 655 -23.89 17.09 -26.59
N PHE A 656 -23.01 16.63 -25.67
CA PHE A 656 -23.07 15.29 -25.11
C PHE A 656 -24.36 15.01 -24.33
N CYS A 657 -24.96 16.04 -23.71
CA CYS A 657 -26.27 15.91 -23.03
C CYS A 657 -27.38 15.37 -23.93
N LYS A 658 -27.31 15.54 -25.26
CA LYS A 658 -28.30 15.01 -26.19
C LYS A 658 -28.27 13.47 -26.25
N TYR A 659 -27.15 12.86 -25.93
CA TYR A 659 -26.89 11.43 -26.10
C TYR A 659 -26.82 10.63 -24.79
N CYS A 660 -26.67 11.26 -23.63
CA CYS A 660 -26.65 10.58 -22.33
C CYS A 660 -27.86 10.94 -21.46
N ASP A 661 -28.04 10.16 -20.38
CA ASP A 661 -29.00 10.48 -19.30
C ASP A 661 -28.27 11.08 -18.09
N TRP A 662 -27.02 10.65 -17.86
CA TRP A 662 -26.18 11.05 -16.74
C TRP A 662 -24.73 11.22 -17.17
N PHE A 663 -24.02 12.10 -16.48
CA PHE A 663 -22.55 12.07 -16.44
C PHE A 663 -22.07 11.42 -15.14
N SER A 664 -20.97 10.69 -15.21
CA SER A 664 -20.23 10.20 -14.04
C SER A 664 -18.81 10.70 -14.13
N ILE A 665 -18.39 11.55 -13.19
CA ILE A 665 -17.06 12.14 -13.20
C ILE A 665 -16.02 11.08 -12.80
N GLY A 666 -15.09 10.77 -13.72
CA GLY A 666 -13.89 10.00 -13.47
C GLY A 666 -12.77 10.94 -13.07
N SER A 667 -12.76 11.38 -11.78
CA SER A 667 -11.90 12.48 -11.34
C SER A 667 -10.40 12.19 -11.46
N ASN A 668 -9.97 10.93 -11.44
CA ASN A 668 -8.57 10.58 -11.63
C ASN A 668 -8.08 10.93 -13.05
N ASP A 669 -8.74 10.39 -14.09
CA ASP A 669 -8.38 10.69 -15.48
C ASP A 669 -8.66 12.17 -15.83
N LEU A 670 -9.74 12.76 -15.28
CA LEU A 670 -10.01 14.19 -15.46
C LEU A 670 -8.89 15.06 -14.87
N THR A 671 -8.40 14.75 -13.67
CA THR A 671 -7.27 15.45 -13.05
C THR A 671 -6.03 15.35 -13.90
N GLN A 672 -5.67 14.14 -14.33
CA GLN A 672 -4.55 13.89 -15.22
C GLN A 672 -4.59 14.79 -16.46
N LEU A 673 -5.73 14.84 -17.13
CA LEU A 673 -5.84 15.52 -18.42
C LEU A 673 -6.07 17.03 -18.31
N VAL A 674 -6.73 17.49 -17.25
CA VAL A 674 -6.87 18.94 -16.97
C VAL A 674 -5.55 19.53 -16.56
N MET A 675 -4.77 18.82 -15.73
CA MET A 675 -3.48 19.29 -15.25
C MET A 675 -2.33 18.98 -16.23
N GLY A 676 -2.55 18.14 -17.24
CA GLY A 676 -1.50 17.67 -18.14
C GLY A 676 -0.40 16.91 -17.40
N SER A 677 -0.77 16.18 -16.35
CA SER A 677 0.16 15.42 -15.53
C SER A 677 -0.20 13.94 -15.55
N ASP A 678 0.77 13.08 -15.86
CA ASP A 678 0.57 11.64 -15.78
C ASP A 678 0.42 11.21 -14.32
N ARG A 679 -0.67 10.52 -13.99
CA ARG A 679 -0.94 10.02 -12.63
C ARG A 679 0.06 8.95 -12.19
N ASP A 680 0.65 8.25 -13.16
CA ASP A 680 1.65 7.21 -12.92
C ASP A 680 3.09 7.81 -12.91
N SER A 681 3.22 9.14 -13.05
CA SER A 681 4.49 9.84 -12.90
C SER A 681 4.76 10.16 -11.44
N ASP A 682 5.71 9.46 -10.85
CA ASP A 682 6.15 9.71 -9.48
C ASP A 682 6.62 11.16 -9.29
N ILE A 683 7.35 11.71 -10.27
CA ILE A 683 7.87 13.08 -10.23
C ILE A 683 6.72 14.09 -10.12
N LEU A 684 5.73 14.03 -11.01
CA LEU A 684 4.60 14.97 -11.01
C LEU A 684 3.67 14.74 -9.81
N GLY A 685 3.50 13.49 -9.39
CA GLY A 685 2.77 13.13 -8.18
C GLY A 685 3.41 13.75 -6.93
N HIS A 686 4.72 13.65 -6.81
CA HIS A 686 5.49 14.24 -5.70
C HIS A 686 5.49 15.78 -5.70
N MET A 687 5.44 16.39 -6.86
CA MET A 687 5.31 17.86 -7.02
C MET A 687 3.88 18.36 -6.74
N GLY A 688 2.92 17.46 -6.42
CA GLY A 688 1.54 17.81 -6.13
C GLY A 688 0.73 18.24 -7.35
N TYR A 689 1.18 17.94 -8.58
CA TYR A 689 0.43 18.25 -9.79
C TYR A 689 -0.80 17.36 -9.95
N PHE A 690 -0.75 16.12 -9.47
CA PHE A 690 -1.89 15.21 -9.47
C PHE A 690 -2.66 15.33 -8.15
N ASP A 691 -3.56 16.32 -8.07
CA ASP A 691 -4.45 16.54 -6.93
C ASP A 691 -5.86 16.86 -7.42
N GLU A 692 -6.83 16.00 -7.13
CA GLU A 692 -8.25 16.17 -7.48
C GLU A 692 -8.85 17.45 -6.87
N ARG A 693 -8.24 18.01 -5.81
CA ARG A 693 -8.65 19.23 -5.14
C ARG A 693 -8.13 20.50 -5.85
N ASN A 694 -7.31 20.37 -6.90
CA ASN A 694 -6.80 21.51 -7.64
C ASN A 694 -7.95 22.39 -8.15
N GLU A 695 -7.76 23.71 -8.08
CA GLU A 695 -8.79 24.67 -8.43
C GLU A 695 -9.21 24.57 -9.92
N GLY A 696 -8.29 24.21 -10.81
CA GLY A 696 -8.60 23.96 -12.23
C GLY A 696 -9.55 22.77 -12.39
N VAL A 697 -9.29 21.68 -11.68
CA VAL A 697 -10.14 20.47 -11.67
C VAL A 697 -11.52 20.77 -11.07
N LYS A 698 -11.57 21.48 -9.94
CA LYS A 698 -12.84 21.91 -9.32
C LYS A 698 -13.68 22.76 -10.24
N ARG A 699 -13.07 23.72 -10.98
CA ARG A 699 -13.78 24.54 -11.96
C ARG A 699 -14.33 23.73 -13.11
N ALA A 700 -13.58 22.77 -13.62
CA ALA A 700 -14.06 21.87 -14.66
C ALA A 700 -15.28 21.07 -14.19
N ILE A 701 -15.22 20.52 -12.97
CA ILE A 701 -16.33 19.79 -12.33
C ILE A 701 -17.56 20.69 -12.15
N ALA A 702 -17.38 21.88 -11.58
CA ALA A 702 -18.47 22.84 -11.37
C ALA A 702 -19.14 23.25 -12.70
N GLN A 703 -18.35 23.46 -13.75
CA GLN A 703 -18.86 23.76 -15.09
C GLN A 703 -19.70 22.62 -15.65
N LEU A 704 -19.21 21.37 -15.53
CA LEU A 704 -19.96 20.19 -15.98
C LEU A 704 -21.30 20.07 -15.26
N ILE A 705 -21.32 20.16 -13.93
CA ILE A 705 -22.55 20.07 -13.12
C ILE A 705 -23.54 21.13 -13.57
N LYS A 706 -23.10 22.37 -13.72
CA LYS A 706 -23.94 23.48 -14.16
C LYS A 706 -24.55 23.22 -15.54
N VAL A 707 -23.74 22.90 -16.55
CA VAL A 707 -24.20 22.70 -17.92
C VAL A 707 -25.12 21.48 -18.03
N ALA A 708 -24.81 20.39 -17.32
CA ALA A 708 -25.66 19.21 -17.28
C ALA A 708 -27.05 19.53 -16.70
N HIS A 709 -27.12 20.25 -15.58
CA HIS A 709 -28.39 20.65 -14.96
C HIS A 709 -29.19 21.62 -15.85
N GLU A 710 -28.55 22.57 -16.52
CA GLU A 710 -29.20 23.46 -17.49
C GLU A 710 -29.83 22.67 -18.65
N ASN A 711 -29.30 21.47 -18.98
CA ASN A 711 -29.84 20.57 -20.00
C ASN A 711 -30.71 19.44 -19.40
N GLY A 712 -31.11 19.52 -18.12
CA GLY A 712 -31.97 18.54 -17.44
C GLY A 712 -31.32 17.17 -17.28
N LYS A 713 -30.00 17.12 -17.18
CA LYS A 713 -29.23 15.90 -16.92
C LYS A 713 -28.66 15.90 -15.51
N HIS A 714 -28.33 14.71 -15.02
CA HIS A 714 -27.78 14.52 -13.70
C HIS A 714 -26.28 14.23 -13.76
N VAL A 715 -25.58 14.51 -12.66
CA VAL A 715 -24.15 14.31 -12.54
C VAL A 715 -23.83 13.49 -11.29
N SER A 716 -23.02 12.47 -11.47
CA SER A 716 -22.41 11.68 -10.40
C SER A 716 -20.88 11.78 -10.45
N ILE A 717 -20.24 11.35 -9.40
CA ILE A 717 -18.78 11.16 -9.33
C ILE A 717 -18.47 9.77 -8.82
N CYS A 718 -17.42 9.12 -9.35
CA CYS A 718 -16.98 7.79 -8.94
C CYS A 718 -15.46 7.69 -8.73
N GLY A 719 -14.74 8.80 -8.79
CA GLY A 719 -13.31 8.86 -8.47
C GLY A 719 -13.00 8.70 -6.98
N GLN A 720 -11.72 8.76 -6.64
CA GLN A 720 -11.24 8.51 -5.28
C GLN A 720 -11.45 9.71 -4.35
N GLY A 721 -11.42 10.94 -4.88
CA GLY A 721 -11.43 12.19 -4.11
C GLY A 721 -12.49 12.26 -3.02
N PRO A 722 -13.77 11.92 -3.26
CA PRO A 722 -14.80 11.99 -2.21
C PRO A 722 -14.59 10.99 -1.08
N SER A 723 -13.95 9.85 -1.35
CA SER A 723 -13.63 8.85 -0.31
C SER A 723 -12.45 9.26 0.56
N VAL A 724 -11.56 10.12 0.04
CA VAL A 724 -10.30 10.51 0.67
C VAL A 724 -10.38 11.89 1.31
N TYR A 725 -10.98 12.88 0.63
CA TYR A 725 -10.95 14.28 1.02
C TYR A 725 -12.34 14.81 1.44
N PRO A 726 -12.60 15.02 2.74
CA PRO A 726 -13.87 15.57 3.23
C PRO A 726 -14.24 16.93 2.59
N GLU A 727 -13.26 17.80 2.42
CA GLU A 727 -13.44 19.13 1.82
C GLU A 727 -13.83 19.07 0.34
N PHE A 728 -13.37 18.04 -0.38
CA PHE A 728 -13.77 17.82 -1.75
C PHE A 728 -15.21 17.32 -1.84
N THR A 729 -15.63 16.47 -0.88
CA THR A 729 -17.03 16.03 -0.75
C THR A 729 -17.94 17.22 -0.44
N GLU A 730 -17.57 18.11 0.49
CA GLU A 730 -18.34 19.33 0.81
C GLU A 730 -18.47 20.20 -0.44
N PHE A 731 -17.37 20.42 -1.20
CA PHE A 731 -17.38 21.17 -2.45
C PHE A 731 -18.38 20.59 -3.47
N LEU A 732 -18.39 19.27 -3.68
CA LEU A 732 -19.30 18.62 -4.63
C LEU A 732 -20.78 18.84 -4.25
N VAL A 733 -21.09 18.68 -2.97
CA VAL A 733 -22.45 18.95 -2.46
C VAL A 733 -22.82 20.43 -2.64
N GLU A 734 -21.89 21.37 -2.41
CA GLU A 734 -22.10 22.81 -2.65
C GLU A 734 -22.34 23.13 -4.12
N GLN A 735 -21.74 22.39 -5.06
CA GLN A 735 -22.02 22.53 -6.49
C GLN A 735 -23.35 21.87 -6.91
N GLY A 736 -24.02 21.15 -6.01
CA GLY A 736 -25.31 20.49 -6.26
C GLY A 736 -25.19 19.16 -6.99
N ILE A 737 -24.12 18.39 -6.78
CA ILE A 737 -23.99 17.07 -7.38
C ILE A 737 -25.14 16.13 -6.99
N ASP A 738 -25.68 15.37 -7.94
CA ASP A 738 -26.85 14.50 -7.70
C ASP A 738 -26.47 13.18 -6.98
N CYS A 739 -25.26 12.66 -7.23
CA CYS A 739 -24.84 11.37 -6.68
C CYS A 739 -23.32 11.31 -6.46
N ILE A 740 -22.92 10.72 -5.34
CA ILE A 740 -21.52 10.44 -5.01
C ILE A 740 -21.36 8.93 -4.82
N SER A 741 -20.49 8.30 -5.60
CA SER A 741 -20.15 6.89 -5.47
C SER A 741 -18.83 6.72 -4.72
N LEU A 742 -18.84 5.95 -3.65
CA LEU A 742 -17.78 5.83 -2.67
C LEU A 742 -17.18 4.43 -2.63
N ASN A 743 -15.98 4.32 -2.11
CA ASN A 743 -15.46 3.03 -1.69
C ASN A 743 -16.32 2.49 -0.52
N PRO A 744 -16.63 1.18 -0.46
CA PRO A 744 -17.51 0.61 0.56
C PRO A 744 -17.06 0.87 2.00
N ASP A 745 -15.76 0.87 2.26
CA ASP A 745 -15.13 1.11 3.57
C ASP A 745 -15.32 2.54 4.09
N THR A 746 -15.44 3.53 3.20
CA THR A 746 -15.62 4.94 3.56
C THR A 746 -17.09 5.39 3.58
N PHE A 747 -18.02 4.53 3.19
CA PHE A 747 -19.43 4.85 2.95
C PHE A 747 -20.10 5.57 4.12
N ALA A 748 -20.10 4.99 5.32
CA ALA A 748 -20.82 5.53 6.47
C ALA A 748 -20.26 6.90 6.92
N LYS A 749 -18.93 7.04 6.90
CA LYS A 749 -18.22 8.30 7.24
C LYS A 749 -18.57 9.41 6.26
N THR A 750 -18.44 9.14 4.97
CA THR A 750 -18.64 10.15 3.93
C THR A 750 -20.11 10.53 3.80
N LYS A 751 -21.05 9.61 4.02
CA LYS A 751 -22.48 9.92 4.04
C LYS A 751 -22.86 10.91 5.18
N ARG A 752 -22.17 10.85 6.33
CA ARG A 752 -22.32 11.85 7.41
C ARG A 752 -21.76 13.22 6.99
N ILE A 753 -20.66 13.27 6.27
CA ILE A 753 -20.09 14.51 5.73
C ILE A 753 -21.06 15.16 4.75
N ILE A 754 -21.63 14.37 3.82
CA ILE A 754 -22.65 14.82 2.87
C ILE A 754 -23.84 15.44 3.61
N ALA A 755 -24.41 14.72 4.59
CA ALA A 755 -25.54 15.23 5.38
C ALA A 755 -25.20 16.53 6.13
N SER A 756 -23.99 16.63 6.68
CA SER A 756 -23.51 17.85 7.33
C SER A 756 -23.36 19.01 6.35
N ALA A 757 -22.84 18.76 5.15
CA ALA A 757 -22.70 19.78 4.10
C ALA A 757 -24.08 20.29 3.64
N GLU A 758 -25.05 19.40 3.41
CA GLU A 758 -26.43 19.76 3.07
C GLU A 758 -27.08 20.63 4.15
N GLN A 759 -26.91 20.28 5.44
CA GLN A 759 -27.41 21.08 6.54
C GLN A 759 -26.74 22.46 6.61
N LYS A 760 -25.44 22.57 6.38
CA LYS A 760 -24.71 23.85 6.33
C LYS A 760 -25.27 24.75 5.22
N ILE A 761 -25.55 24.19 4.05
CA ILE A 761 -26.14 24.92 2.91
C ILE A 761 -27.51 25.46 3.28
N ILE A 762 -28.42 24.61 3.79
CA ILE A 762 -29.76 25.00 4.21
C ILE A 762 -29.72 26.13 5.25
N LEU A 763 -28.88 26.02 6.28
CA LEU A 763 -28.73 27.06 7.30
C LEU A 763 -28.19 28.38 6.74
N ARG A 764 -27.23 28.30 5.81
CA ARG A 764 -26.68 29.47 5.11
C ARG A 764 -27.77 30.20 4.32
N ASP A 765 -28.56 29.46 3.56
CA ASP A 765 -29.59 30.03 2.69
C ASP A 765 -30.77 30.59 3.51
N LEU A 766 -31.15 29.94 4.59
CA LEU A 766 -32.14 30.49 5.55
C LEU A 766 -31.67 31.82 6.20
N ARG A 767 -30.38 31.90 6.57
CA ARG A 767 -29.80 33.16 7.09
C ARG A 767 -29.81 34.26 6.03
N ASN A 768 -29.44 33.95 4.80
CA ASN A 768 -29.43 34.88 3.67
C ASN A 768 -30.86 35.37 3.35
N LEU A 769 -31.83 34.48 3.32
CA LEU A 769 -33.24 34.85 3.16
C LEU A 769 -33.71 35.78 4.28
N ARG A 770 -33.46 35.42 5.56
CA ARG A 770 -33.81 36.29 6.70
C ARG A 770 -33.21 37.68 6.57
N ASN A 771 -31.93 37.79 6.14
CA ASN A 771 -31.28 39.10 6.00
C ASN A 771 -31.80 39.93 4.79
N LYS A 772 -32.52 39.30 3.84
CA LYS A 772 -33.17 40.03 2.72
C LYS A 772 -34.55 40.54 3.09
N PHE A 773 -35.20 40.00 4.15
CA PHE A 773 -36.54 40.37 4.59
C PHE A 773 -36.51 41.19 5.89
N LEU A 774 -35.37 41.37 6.55
CA LEU A 774 -35.11 42.32 7.63
C LEU A 774 -34.40 43.56 7.07
#